data_f451efef3c52b0c4689078ef895217b6
#
_entry.id   f451efef3c52b0c4689078ef895217b6
#
_cell.length_a   1.000
_cell.length_b   1.000
_cell.length_c   1.000
_cell.angle_alpha   90.00
_cell.angle_beta   90.00
_cell.angle_gamma   90.00
#
_symmetry.space_group_name_H-M   'P 1'
#
loop_
_entity.id
_entity.type
_entity.pdbx_description
1 polymer ?
#
loop_
_entity_poly.entity_id
_entity_poly.type
_entity_poly.pdbx_seq_one_letter_code
_entity_poly.pdbx_strand_id
1 'polypeptide(L)'
;MPGSVSITARIVPACIAALRWSAAIHIPRRPGYKTTTPQMREPVMPPTLPPDLILDPADEVEIRQDLVLVALGRRPADRLLRVGRLFDAATATWIADAEIAIRGRRIAFTGPRGSFPGTAAEVVERPGLAAAPGFGEVHKHIESSHITPEHEAALVIPRGCTWTCEASHEFSNVNGARNLEFWLTARASGSPMKIFPLPGSAVPPTAYEGGGGWFGGAEQAGFMAHPMVAGLDEVMDWPAVWNPDNPSHARLWGMIGATLAARGVVEGHGAGLRGLPEINAFAAAGLASDHEAWTPEEAWDKLRHGIFVQIRPHSMPDIIRGLLDRGLRDWSQVAFCTDDRGADETLRIGATDHNVRLAIDSGLAPEIALQCVTINPARHMRLTPWVGSLAPGRFADIVLMHDPARVAIAEVWADGRPASDGPRYAGPLPRIDWPAWATQTVRIDRDLTAEDFAIAAPPGRDRVQAAVLRPFHWADDFLTETLAVSDGAVQRDPDRSITKFAVVDRHSGAGRVARMFWRGCGPATPGTAVGCSVAHDQHNIWVTGSCDAAMAAVVNRIRANQGGWALATAGRIAAEVRFEVGGLMTARPAEAMAADMERLRATAAGIDWHWEPTFSPRWFPGFPERLQFATLTCAPWRWVLVAPTDAVPEGLVNVVTGQAHPVVW
;
A
#
# COMPACT_ATOMS: atom_id res chain seq x y z
N MET A 1 -11.82 -28.97 65.52
CA MET A 1 -10.49 -28.34 65.39
C MET A 1 -9.95 -28.65 64.03
N PRO A 2 -9.87 -27.70 63.12
CA PRO A 2 -9.21 -27.87 61.82
C PRO A 2 -7.90 -27.09 61.81
N GLY A 3 -6.88 -27.76 61.29
CA GLY A 3 -5.56 -27.19 61.10
C GLY A 3 -5.51 -26.28 59.87
N SER A 4 -4.95 -25.11 60.08
CA SER A 4 -4.63 -24.11 59.06
C SER A 4 -3.40 -24.54 58.26
N VAL A 5 -3.56 -24.69 56.93
CA VAL A 5 -2.43 -24.85 55.98
C VAL A 5 -2.13 -23.45 55.40
N SER A 6 -1.00 -22.91 55.81
CA SER A 6 -0.42 -21.69 55.22
C SER A 6 0.36 -22.07 53.95
N ILE A 7 -0.07 -21.53 52.81
CA ILE A 7 0.68 -21.64 51.56
C ILE A 7 1.46 -20.33 51.39
N THR A 8 2.74 -20.36 51.72
CA THR A 8 3.71 -19.32 51.36
C THR A 8 4.16 -19.52 49.92
N ALA A 9 3.68 -18.67 49.02
CA ALA A 9 4.18 -18.58 47.65
C ALA A 9 5.59 -17.94 47.65
N ARG A 10 6.61 -18.71 47.40
CA ARG A 10 7.96 -18.22 47.09
C ARG A 10 7.97 -17.76 45.63
N ILE A 11 8.10 -16.46 45.43
CA ILE A 11 8.44 -15.83 44.15
C ILE A 11 9.91 -16.18 43.86
N VAL A 12 10.12 -16.96 42.80
CA VAL A 12 11.46 -17.22 42.27
C VAL A 12 11.72 -16.13 41.20
N PRO A 13 12.81 -15.38 41.27
CA PRO A 13 13.18 -14.48 40.18
C PRO A 13 13.65 -15.31 38.98
N ALA A 14 12.95 -15.22 37.85
CA ALA A 14 13.41 -15.82 36.62
C ALA A 14 14.64 -15.04 36.11
N CYS A 15 15.79 -15.70 36.11
CA CYS A 15 16.99 -15.27 35.41
C CYS A 15 16.72 -15.16 33.91
N ILE A 16 16.81 -13.95 33.38
CA ILE A 16 16.96 -13.72 31.95
C ILE A 16 18.37 -14.14 31.57
N ALA A 17 18.53 -15.39 31.18
CA ALA A 17 19.75 -15.87 30.55
C ALA A 17 19.67 -15.52 29.04
N ALA A 18 20.45 -14.54 28.62
CA ALA A 18 20.70 -14.26 27.22
C ALA A 18 21.38 -15.47 26.56
N LEU A 19 20.60 -16.27 25.84
CA LEU A 19 21.12 -17.29 24.94
C LEU A 19 21.76 -16.60 23.74
N ARG A 20 23.09 -16.42 23.81
CA ARG A 20 23.92 -16.11 22.65
C ARG A 20 23.95 -17.36 21.75
N TRP A 21 23.19 -17.32 20.68
CA TRP A 21 23.39 -18.22 19.55
C TRP A 21 24.47 -17.61 18.66
N SER A 22 25.73 -17.98 18.88
CA SER A 22 26.81 -17.80 17.92
C SER A 22 27.00 -19.11 17.17
N ALA A 23 26.16 -19.35 16.18
CA ALA A 23 26.47 -20.32 15.14
C ALA A 23 26.97 -19.53 13.93
N ALA A 24 28.29 -19.39 13.82
CA ALA A 24 28.93 -18.90 12.61
C ALA A 24 28.72 -19.95 11.51
N ILE A 25 27.71 -19.75 10.68
CA ILE A 25 27.58 -20.48 9.41
C ILE A 25 28.66 -19.91 8.50
N HIS A 26 29.69 -20.70 8.25
CA HIS A 26 30.78 -20.37 7.35
C HIS A 26 30.27 -20.52 5.91
N ILE A 27 29.82 -19.43 5.30
CA ILE A 27 29.49 -19.35 3.87
C ILE A 27 30.79 -19.07 3.12
N PRO A 28 31.23 -19.93 2.19
CA PRO A 28 32.41 -19.65 1.39
C PRO A 28 32.18 -18.42 0.51
N ARG A 29 32.99 -17.38 0.72
CA ARG A 29 33.00 -16.18 -0.11
C ARG A 29 33.46 -16.53 -1.52
N ARG A 30 32.60 -16.38 -2.53
CA ARG A 30 33.04 -16.28 -3.92
C ARG A 30 33.59 -14.86 -4.16
N PRO A 31 34.73 -14.71 -4.82
CA PRO A 31 35.35 -13.41 -5.08
C PRO A 31 34.57 -12.68 -6.19
N GLY A 32 34.10 -11.45 -5.92
CA GLY A 32 33.61 -10.56 -6.97
C GLY A 32 32.51 -9.56 -6.62
N TYR A 33 31.79 -9.71 -5.52
CA TYR A 33 30.76 -8.72 -5.17
C TYR A 33 31.23 -7.78 -4.06
N LYS A 34 31.60 -6.56 -4.45
CA LYS A 34 31.68 -5.43 -3.51
C LYS A 34 30.28 -4.87 -3.33
N THR A 35 29.58 -5.32 -2.33
CA THR A 35 28.41 -4.61 -1.84
C THR A 35 28.92 -3.33 -1.17
N THR A 36 28.82 -2.20 -1.83
CA THR A 36 28.85 -0.91 -1.14
C THR A 36 27.56 -0.81 -0.35
N THR A 37 27.61 -1.24 0.90
CA THR A 37 26.55 -0.97 1.87
C THR A 37 26.36 0.54 1.91
N PRO A 38 25.15 1.09 1.64
CA PRO A 38 24.90 2.50 1.88
C PRO A 38 25.26 2.78 3.34
N GLN A 39 26.00 3.87 3.60
CA GLN A 39 26.28 4.28 4.97
C GLN A 39 24.97 4.35 5.73
N MET A 40 24.80 3.49 6.73
CA MET A 40 23.64 3.49 7.61
C MET A 40 23.53 4.88 8.24
N ARG A 41 22.53 5.65 7.83
CA ARG A 41 22.14 6.84 8.57
C ARG A 41 21.55 6.37 9.89
N GLU A 42 21.79 7.13 10.96
CA GLU A 42 21.21 6.81 12.27
C GLU A 42 19.71 6.56 12.15
N PRO A 43 19.16 5.55 12.86
CA PRO A 43 17.72 5.29 12.84
C PRO A 43 17.00 6.55 13.32
N VAL A 44 16.14 7.08 12.47
CA VAL A 44 15.30 8.23 12.83
C VAL A 44 14.20 7.70 13.74
N MET A 45 14.23 8.12 15.00
CA MET A 45 13.16 7.78 15.93
C MET A 45 11.85 8.42 15.47
N PRO A 46 10.73 7.67 15.45
CA PRO A 46 9.43 8.24 15.10
C PRO A 46 9.05 9.36 16.09
N PRO A 47 8.16 10.30 15.68
CA PRO A 47 7.70 11.35 16.58
C PRO A 47 7.05 10.75 17.82
N THR A 48 7.25 11.38 18.98
CA THR A 48 6.58 10.98 20.22
C THR A 48 5.09 11.30 20.08
N LEU A 49 4.26 10.27 19.96
CA LEU A 49 2.81 10.41 19.89
C LEU A 49 2.25 10.63 21.31
N PRO A 50 1.18 11.44 21.47
CA PRO A 50 0.46 11.52 22.75
C PRO A 50 -0.05 10.13 23.18
N PRO A 51 -0.02 9.77 24.48
CA PRO A 51 -0.39 8.44 24.97
C PRO A 51 -1.76 7.94 24.52
N ASP A 52 -2.74 8.83 24.44
CA ASP A 52 -4.11 8.50 24.01
C ASP A 52 -4.25 8.25 22.48
N LEU A 53 -3.18 8.46 21.70
CA LEU A 53 -3.13 8.22 20.26
C LEU A 53 -2.34 6.98 19.86
N ILE A 54 -1.52 6.44 20.76
CA ILE A 54 -0.70 5.23 20.53
C ILE A 54 -1.31 4.02 21.22
N LEU A 55 -0.87 2.84 20.85
CA LEU A 55 -1.29 1.57 21.44
C LEU A 55 -0.27 1.07 22.47
N ASP A 56 0.33 1.98 23.23
CA ASP A 56 1.29 1.61 24.28
C ASP A 56 0.59 0.90 25.44
N PRO A 57 0.97 -0.34 25.81
CA PRO A 57 0.37 -1.04 26.92
C PRO A 57 0.48 -0.31 28.27
N ALA A 58 1.49 0.50 28.49
CA ALA A 58 1.65 1.26 29.73
C ALA A 58 0.56 2.33 29.88
N ASP A 59 0.27 3.06 28.83
CA ASP A 59 -0.77 4.08 28.80
C ASP A 59 -2.17 3.46 28.79
N GLU A 60 -2.33 2.31 28.15
CA GLU A 60 -3.60 1.58 28.11
C GLU A 60 -4.10 1.16 29.49
N VAL A 61 -3.24 0.92 30.47
CA VAL A 61 -3.66 0.50 31.81
C VAL A 61 -4.51 1.58 32.49
N GLU A 62 -4.06 2.84 32.47
CA GLU A 62 -4.79 3.96 33.08
C GLU A 62 -6.12 4.22 32.35
N ILE A 63 -6.09 4.24 31.01
CA ILE A 63 -7.28 4.40 30.18
C ILE A 63 -8.31 3.32 30.52
N ARG A 64 -7.91 2.06 30.58
CA ARG A 64 -8.81 0.93 30.89
C ARG A 64 -9.36 0.97 32.29
N GLN A 65 -8.60 1.42 33.29
CA GLN A 65 -9.10 1.63 34.64
C GLN A 65 -10.22 2.67 34.68
N ASP A 66 -10.07 3.79 33.95
CA ASP A 66 -11.12 4.82 33.86
C ASP A 66 -12.39 4.27 33.17
N LEU A 67 -12.22 3.54 32.05
CA LEU A 67 -13.34 2.91 31.33
C LEU A 67 -14.14 1.94 32.21
N VAL A 68 -13.46 1.15 33.07
CA VAL A 68 -14.13 0.25 34.02
C VAL A 68 -15.05 1.02 34.97
N LEU A 69 -14.58 2.15 35.49
CA LEU A 69 -15.38 2.98 36.40
C LEU A 69 -16.58 3.61 35.69
N VAL A 70 -16.42 4.02 34.44
CA VAL A 70 -17.52 4.54 33.61
C VAL A 70 -18.54 3.44 33.30
N ALA A 71 -18.08 2.26 32.89
CA ALA A 71 -18.97 1.13 32.60
C ALA A 71 -19.83 0.71 33.79
N LEU A 72 -19.29 0.83 35.01
CA LEU A 72 -19.99 0.53 36.26
C LEU A 72 -20.84 1.71 36.79
N GLY A 73 -20.92 2.82 36.06
CA GLY A 73 -21.67 4.01 36.47
C GLY A 73 -21.02 4.78 37.64
N ARG A 74 -19.78 4.47 38.00
CA ARG A 74 -19.03 5.15 39.10
C ARG A 74 -18.35 6.44 38.68
N ARG A 75 -18.24 6.65 37.34
CA ARG A 75 -17.82 7.90 36.70
C ARG A 75 -18.76 8.20 35.53
N PRO A 76 -19.00 9.49 35.22
CA PRO A 76 -19.82 9.83 34.06
C PRO A 76 -19.08 9.51 32.76
N ALA A 77 -19.84 9.12 31.74
CA ALA A 77 -19.38 9.13 30.36
C ALA A 77 -19.30 10.57 29.84
N ASP A 78 -18.45 10.82 28.85
CA ASP A 78 -18.47 12.12 28.17
C ASP A 78 -19.69 12.22 27.26
N ARG A 79 -20.00 11.11 26.53
CA ARG A 79 -21.17 11.02 25.64
C ARG A 79 -21.89 9.70 25.81
N LEU A 80 -23.22 9.76 25.65
CA LEU A 80 -24.09 8.59 25.48
C LEU A 80 -24.80 8.70 24.14
N LEU A 81 -24.35 7.91 23.16
CA LEU A 81 -24.97 7.84 21.86
C LEU A 81 -26.05 6.76 21.86
N ARG A 82 -27.29 7.11 21.49
CA ARG A 82 -28.43 6.22 21.37
C ARG A 82 -28.85 6.05 19.94
N VAL A 83 -28.98 4.79 19.51
CA VAL A 83 -29.21 4.40 18.11
C VAL A 83 -30.35 3.42 17.99
N GLY A 84 -31.00 3.37 16.82
CA GLY A 84 -32.08 2.44 16.57
C GLY A 84 -31.66 0.97 16.60
N ARG A 85 -30.44 0.66 16.17
CA ARG A 85 -29.83 -0.67 16.29
C ARG A 85 -28.30 -0.57 16.25
N LEU A 86 -27.64 -1.51 16.89
CA LEU A 86 -26.19 -1.62 16.95
C LEU A 86 -25.74 -2.96 16.39
N PHE A 87 -24.77 -2.95 15.47
CA PHE A 87 -24.17 -4.15 14.90
C PHE A 87 -23.15 -4.76 15.86
N ASP A 88 -23.44 -5.98 16.31
CA ASP A 88 -22.46 -6.83 16.98
C ASP A 88 -21.63 -7.57 15.92
N ALA A 89 -20.43 -7.05 15.66
CA ALA A 89 -19.55 -7.61 14.64
C ALA A 89 -19.03 -9.01 15.00
N ALA A 90 -19.00 -9.38 16.28
CA ALA A 90 -18.52 -10.69 16.71
C ALA A 90 -19.51 -11.82 16.39
N THR A 91 -20.82 -11.52 16.49
CA THR A 91 -21.90 -12.49 16.30
C THR A 91 -22.66 -12.31 14.98
N ALA A 92 -22.33 -11.25 14.21
CA ALA A 92 -23.06 -10.84 12.99
C ALA A 92 -24.56 -10.59 13.24
N THR A 93 -24.91 -10.02 14.39
CA THR A 93 -26.30 -9.74 14.78
C THR A 93 -26.54 -8.28 15.11
N TRP A 94 -27.81 -7.89 15.26
CA TRP A 94 -28.19 -6.52 15.61
C TRP A 94 -28.84 -6.45 16.99
N ILE A 95 -28.38 -5.54 17.83
CA ILE A 95 -29.03 -5.18 19.10
C ILE A 95 -29.97 -4.02 18.81
N ALA A 96 -31.26 -4.23 18.99
CA ALA A 96 -32.28 -3.19 18.77
C ALA A 96 -32.29 -2.18 19.92
N ASP A 97 -32.57 -0.90 19.58
CA ASP A 97 -32.68 0.22 20.53
C ASP A 97 -31.48 0.24 21.51
N ALA A 98 -30.31 0.56 21.01
CA ALA A 98 -29.05 0.41 21.72
C ALA A 98 -28.44 1.76 22.15
N GLU A 99 -27.54 1.69 23.14
CA GLU A 99 -26.77 2.84 23.58
C GLU A 99 -25.28 2.50 23.72
N ILE A 100 -24.44 3.53 23.49
CA ILE A 100 -22.99 3.46 23.52
C ILE A 100 -22.48 4.59 24.41
N ALA A 101 -21.87 4.25 25.56
CA ALA A 101 -21.23 5.23 26.42
C ALA A 101 -19.75 5.40 26.01
N ILE A 102 -19.35 6.63 25.79
CA ILE A 102 -18.01 7.02 25.30
C ILE A 102 -17.28 7.83 26.37
N ARG A 103 -16.02 7.48 26.59
CA ARG A 103 -15.11 8.20 27.47
C ARG A 103 -13.82 8.52 26.72
N GLY A 104 -13.49 9.81 26.60
CA GLY A 104 -12.39 10.25 25.75
C GLY A 104 -12.59 9.79 24.31
N ARG A 105 -11.69 8.95 23.84
CA ARG A 105 -11.69 8.37 22.50
C ARG A 105 -12.18 6.91 22.45
N ARG A 106 -12.58 6.36 23.59
CA ARG A 106 -12.87 4.94 23.75
C ARG A 106 -14.33 4.68 24.12
N ILE A 107 -14.81 3.51 23.74
CA ILE A 107 -16.07 2.97 24.19
C ILE A 107 -15.91 2.43 25.60
N ALA A 108 -16.76 2.88 26.53
CA ALA A 108 -16.82 2.36 27.89
C ALA A 108 -17.90 1.32 28.08
N PHE A 109 -19.07 1.48 27.41
CA PHE A 109 -20.21 0.60 27.57
C PHE A 109 -20.99 0.51 26.25
N THR A 110 -21.57 -0.67 25.96
CA THR A 110 -22.57 -0.88 24.90
C THR A 110 -23.63 -1.86 25.39
N GLY A 111 -24.88 -1.60 25.04
CA GLY A 111 -25.99 -2.47 25.40
C GLY A 111 -27.34 -1.94 24.91
N PRO A 112 -28.46 -2.65 25.22
CA PRO A 112 -29.79 -2.14 24.98
C PRO A 112 -30.03 -0.80 25.70
N ARG A 113 -30.87 0.04 25.14
CA ARG A 113 -31.22 1.36 25.71
C ARG A 113 -31.68 1.24 27.16
N GLY A 114 -31.15 2.09 28.02
CA GLY A 114 -31.46 2.13 29.46
C GLY A 114 -30.68 1.11 30.30
N SER A 115 -29.76 0.37 29.72
CA SER A 115 -28.91 -0.57 30.47
C SER A 115 -27.61 0.05 30.98
N PHE A 116 -27.22 1.23 30.50
CA PHE A 116 -26.06 1.97 31.05
C PHE A 116 -26.37 2.48 32.45
N PRO A 117 -25.62 2.06 33.48
CA PRO A 117 -25.95 2.40 34.88
C PRO A 117 -25.50 3.81 35.28
N GLY A 118 -24.75 4.50 34.43
CA GLY A 118 -24.13 5.79 34.71
C GLY A 118 -24.89 6.99 34.15
N THR A 119 -24.25 8.14 34.23
CA THR A 119 -24.68 9.39 33.60
C THR A 119 -23.70 9.77 32.48
N ALA A 120 -24.10 10.67 31.60
CA ALA A 120 -23.25 11.24 30.58
C ALA A 120 -23.35 12.76 30.59
N ALA A 121 -22.25 13.44 30.23
CA ALA A 121 -22.24 14.90 30.08
C ALA A 121 -23.09 15.35 28.89
N GLU A 122 -23.13 14.53 27.82
CA GLU A 122 -23.91 14.77 26.61
C GLU A 122 -24.66 13.50 26.21
N VAL A 123 -25.94 13.63 25.83
CA VAL A 123 -26.74 12.53 25.27
C VAL A 123 -27.07 12.88 23.81
N VAL A 124 -26.67 12.00 22.89
CA VAL A 124 -26.91 12.17 21.46
C VAL A 124 -27.89 11.12 20.98
N GLU A 125 -29.02 11.56 20.46
CA GLU A 125 -30.10 10.67 19.99
C GLU A 125 -30.04 10.51 18.47
N ARG A 126 -29.97 9.24 18.01
CA ARG A 126 -30.01 8.83 16.59
C ARG A 126 -30.93 7.61 16.40
N PRO A 127 -32.19 7.68 16.82
CA PRO A 127 -33.07 6.51 16.89
C PRO A 127 -33.42 5.90 15.52
N GLY A 128 -33.25 6.66 14.43
CA GLY A 128 -33.47 6.19 13.06
C GLY A 128 -32.26 5.57 12.38
N LEU A 129 -31.10 5.52 13.07
CA LEU A 129 -29.85 5.06 12.46
C LEU A 129 -29.39 3.72 13.04
N ALA A 130 -28.70 2.96 12.19
CA ALA A 130 -27.98 1.75 12.58
C ALA A 130 -26.50 2.09 12.78
N ALA A 131 -25.91 1.68 13.91
CA ALA A 131 -24.50 1.86 14.21
C ALA A 131 -23.72 0.59 13.88
N ALA A 132 -22.62 0.72 13.16
CA ALA A 132 -21.62 -0.32 12.94
C ALA A 132 -20.24 0.20 13.36
N PRO A 133 -19.23 -0.67 13.60
CA PRO A 133 -17.87 -0.24 13.82
C PRO A 133 -17.33 0.56 12.63
N GLY A 134 -16.38 1.46 12.87
CA GLY A 134 -15.61 2.07 11.79
C GLY A 134 -14.99 1.01 10.89
N PHE A 135 -15.12 1.19 9.58
CA PHE A 135 -14.57 0.27 8.59
C PHE A 135 -13.04 0.34 8.62
N GLY A 136 -12.41 -0.79 8.36
CA GLY A 136 -10.98 -0.93 8.24
C GLY A 136 -10.57 -1.33 6.84
N GLU A 137 -9.50 -0.73 6.40
CA GLU A 137 -8.79 -1.09 5.19
C GLU A 137 -7.61 -1.99 5.57
N VAL A 138 -7.66 -3.26 5.18
CA VAL A 138 -6.67 -4.25 5.62
C VAL A 138 -5.38 -4.20 4.80
N HIS A 139 -5.47 -3.72 3.58
CA HIS A 139 -4.35 -3.58 2.65
C HIS A 139 -4.62 -2.42 1.69
N LYS A 140 -3.78 -1.41 1.77
CA LYS A 140 -3.88 -0.20 0.97
C LYS A 140 -2.52 0.47 0.85
N HIS A 141 -2.28 1.06 -0.33
CA HIS A 141 -1.21 2.02 -0.57
C HIS A 141 -1.84 3.42 -0.59
N ILE A 142 -1.66 4.20 0.49
CA ILE A 142 -2.15 5.59 0.51
C ILE A 142 -1.40 6.42 -0.56
N GLU A 143 -0.15 6.10 -0.84
CA GLU A 143 0.64 6.71 -1.92
C GLU A 143 -0.07 6.66 -3.27
N SER A 144 -0.73 5.56 -3.58
CA SER A 144 -1.49 5.37 -4.82
C SER A 144 -2.77 6.21 -4.88
N SER A 145 -3.22 6.77 -3.75
CA SER A 145 -4.26 7.81 -3.78
C SER A 145 -3.73 9.15 -4.29
N HIS A 146 -2.40 9.33 -4.31
CA HIS A 146 -1.68 10.54 -4.70
C HIS A 146 -1.96 11.76 -3.83
N ILE A 147 -2.50 11.57 -2.63
CA ILE A 147 -2.70 12.61 -1.61
C ILE A 147 -2.10 12.21 -0.28
N THR A 148 -1.71 13.18 0.52
CA THR A 148 -1.10 12.92 1.83
C THR A 148 -2.08 12.34 2.85
N PRO A 149 -1.61 11.67 3.93
CA PRO A 149 -2.44 10.93 4.87
C PRO A 149 -3.58 11.74 5.51
N GLU A 150 -3.38 13.04 5.76
CA GLU A 150 -4.43 13.92 6.31
C GLU A 150 -5.54 14.18 5.28
N HIS A 151 -5.20 14.30 4.01
CA HIS A 151 -6.17 14.46 2.93
C HIS A 151 -6.86 13.12 2.61
N GLU A 152 -6.15 12.01 2.70
CA GLU A 152 -6.75 10.68 2.59
C GLU A 152 -7.78 10.46 3.70
N ALA A 153 -7.46 10.81 4.96
CA ALA A 153 -8.41 10.74 6.06
C ALA A 153 -9.70 11.53 5.77
N ALA A 154 -9.56 12.76 5.23
CA ALA A 154 -10.71 13.58 4.86
C ALA A 154 -11.55 12.96 3.72
N LEU A 155 -10.91 12.21 2.83
CA LEU A 155 -11.56 11.53 1.72
C LEU A 155 -12.32 10.28 2.16
N VAL A 156 -11.71 9.42 3.00
CA VAL A 156 -12.25 8.08 3.27
C VAL A 156 -13.09 7.98 4.55
N ILE A 157 -12.89 8.86 5.53
CA ILE A 157 -13.71 8.84 6.77
C ILE A 157 -15.20 9.03 6.48
N PRO A 158 -15.65 9.98 5.63
CA PRO A 158 -17.08 10.07 5.27
C PRO A 158 -17.64 8.81 4.60
N ARG A 159 -16.77 7.95 4.11
CA ARG A 159 -17.07 6.64 3.50
C ARG A 159 -16.98 5.48 4.49
N GLY A 160 -16.88 5.79 5.78
CA GLY A 160 -16.86 4.82 6.87
C GLY A 160 -15.49 4.31 7.29
N CYS A 161 -14.43 4.53 6.51
CA CYS A 161 -13.09 4.04 6.81
C CYS A 161 -12.41 4.91 7.87
N THR A 162 -12.15 4.36 9.06
CA THR A 162 -11.54 5.09 10.20
C THR A 162 -10.16 4.58 10.57
N TRP A 163 -9.75 3.45 10.01
CA TRP A 163 -8.41 2.88 10.20
C TRP A 163 -7.95 2.11 8.96
N THR A 164 -6.65 2.04 8.77
CA THR A 164 -6.01 1.33 7.66
C THR A 164 -4.73 0.64 8.10
N CYS A 165 -4.44 -0.51 7.51
CA CYS A 165 -3.10 -1.07 7.43
C CYS A 165 -2.47 -0.55 6.14
N GLU A 166 -1.41 0.22 6.30
CA GLU A 166 -0.72 0.89 5.20
C GLU A 166 0.41 0.02 4.70
N ALA A 167 0.29 -0.46 3.47
CA ALA A 167 1.34 -1.20 2.76
C ALA A 167 2.39 -0.22 2.25
N SER A 168 3.36 0.11 3.11
CA SER A 168 4.16 1.33 3.00
C SER A 168 5.48 1.19 2.24
N HIS A 169 5.60 0.19 1.36
CA HIS A 169 6.85 -0.05 0.64
C HIS A 169 7.18 1.02 -0.39
N GLU A 170 6.19 1.69 -0.95
CA GLU A 170 6.40 2.73 -1.96
C GLU A 170 7.16 3.93 -1.38
N PHE A 171 6.64 4.53 -0.31
CA PHE A 171 7.33 5.63 0.36
C PHE A 171 8.65 5.17 1.01
N SER A 172 8.73 3.92 1.44
CA SER A 172 9.95 3.31 1.96
C SER A 172 11.06 3.24 0.92
N ASN A 173 10.73 2.94 -0.35
CA ASN A 173 11.67 2.94 -1.46
C ASN A 173 12.21 4.35 -1.78
N VAL A 174 11.50 5.40 -1.38
CA VAL A 174 11.92 6.79 -1.57
C VAL A 174 12.73 7.32 -0.39
N ASN A 175 12.27 7.10 0.84
CA ASN A 175 12.80 7.75 2.04
C ASN A 175 13.32 6.80 3.13
N GLY A 176 13.35 5.49 2.88
CA GLY A 176 13.91 4.50 3.79
C GLY A 176 13.23 4.51 5.16
N ALA A 177 14.03 4.48 6.22
CA ALA A 177 13.55 4.35 7.60
C ALA A 177 12.67 5.52 8.10
N ARG A 178 12.63 6.66 7.41
CA ARG A 178 11.70 7.76 7.73
C ARG A 178 10.25 7.46 7.36
N ASN A 179 10.00 6.34 6.75
CA ASN A 179 8.67 5.82 6.44
C ASN A 179 7.73 5.87 7.65
N LEU A 180 8.14 5.31 8.79
CA LEU A 180 7.29 5.27 9.99
C LEU A 180 6.97 6.68 10.53
N GLU A 181 7.96 7.59 10.53
CA GLU A 181 7.77 9.00 10.90
C GLU A 181 6.72 9.65 10.01
N PHE A 182 6.78 9.40 8.70
CA PHE A 182 5.84 9.97 7.75
C PHE A 182 4.39 9.57 8.05
N TRP A 183 4.12 8.27 8.14
CA TRP A 183 2.76 7.76 8.34
C TRP A 183 2.13 8.15 9.68
N LEU A 184 2.94 8.26 10.71
CA LEU A 184 2.45 8.64 12.03
C LEU A 184 2.27 10.16 12.20
N THR A 185 2.88 10.98 11.36
CA THR A 185 2.83 12.45 11.47
C THR A 185 1.40 12.99 11.39
N ALA A 186 0.57 12.49 10.48
CA ALA A 186 -0.81 12.95 10.36
C ALA A 186 -1.61 12.70 11.64
N ARG A 187 -1.46 11.52 12.24
CA ARG A 187 -2.11 11.17 13.50
C ARG A 187 -1.57 12.02 14.66
N ALA A 188 -0.27 12.19 14.75
CA ALA A 188 0.38 13.05 15.73
C ALA A 188 -0.07 14.52 15.62
N SER A 189 -0.40 14.97 14.41
CA SER A 189 -0.91 16.32 14.13
C SER A 189 -2.42 16.46 14.37
N GLY A 190 -3.13 15.40 14.78
CA GLY A 190 -4.54 15.45 15.17
C GLY A 190 -5.53 14.85 14.18
N SER A 191 -5.09 14.19 13.11
CA SER A 191 -5.98 13.41 12.24
C SER A 191 -6.62 12.27 13.06
N PRO A 192 -7.94 12.04 12.96
CA PRO A 192 -8.60 10.98 13.71
C PRO A 192 -8.41 9.58 13.08
N MET A 193 -7.87 9.49 11.87
CA MET A 193 -7.60 8.22 11.19
C MET A 193 -6.46 7.46 11.86
N LYS A 194 -6.64 6.16 12.09
CA LYS A 194 -5.60 5.27 12.62
C LYS A 194 -4.90 4.61 11.44
N ILE A 195 -3.64 4.94 11.25
CA ILE A 195 -2.78 4.31 10.25
C ILE A 195 -1.85 3.35 11.00
N PHE A 196 -1.86 2.09 10.60
CA PHE A 196 -0.97 1.03 11.07
C PHE A 196 0.03 0.72 9.95
N PRO A 197 1.21 1.36 9.94
CA PRO A 197 2.17 1.15 8.87
C PRO A 197 2.74 -0.27 8.92
N LEU A 198 2.80 -0.90 7.75
CA LEU A 198 3.49 -2.16 7.55
C LEU A 198 4.79 -1.85 6.78
N PRO A 199 5.97 -2.02 7.39
CA PRO A 199 7.24 -1.78 6.70
C PRO A 199 7.40 -2.70 5.50
N GLY A 200 7.87 -2.15 4.39
CA GLY A 200 7.92 -2.84 3.11
C GLY A 200 8.89 -4.01 3.04
N SER A 201 8.45 -5.16 2.59
CA SER A 201 9.32 -6.29 2.23
C SER A 201 10.14 -6.00 0.97
N ALA A 202 9.54 -5.25 0.04
CA ALA A 202 10.04 -4.87 -1.27
C ALA A 202 10.85 -3.54 -1.24
N VAL A 203 11.84 -3.42 -0.35
CA VAL A 203 12.68 -2.23 -0.19
C VAL A 203 14.17 -2.61 -0.18
N PRO A 204 14.83 -2.64 -1.35
CA PRO A 204 14.27 -2.52 -2.70
C PRO A 204 13.44 -3.75 -3.10
N PRO A 205 12.62 -3.66 -4.18
CA PRO A 205 11.81 -4.79 -4.65
C PRO A 205 12.64 -6.01 -4.99
N THR A 206 13.74 -5.82 -5.70
CA THR A 206 14.73 -6.87 -6.03
C THR A 206 16.14 -6.40 -5.76
N ALA A 207 17.12 -7.33 -5.77
CA ALA A 207 18.53 -7.02 -5.61
C ALA A 207 19.16 -6.32 -6.83
N TYR A 208 18.42 -6.18 -7.93
CA TYR A 208 18.93 -5.59 -9.18
C TYR A 208 18.68 -4.10 -9.27
N GLU A 209 17.96 -3.53 -8.32
CA GLU A 209 17.52 -2.13 -8.28
C GLU A 209 18.22 -1.37 -7.16
N GLY A 210 18.44 -0.08 -7.41
CA GLY A 210 18.86 0.87 -6.39
C GLY A 210 17.72 1.81 -6.02
N GLY A 211 17.59 2.22 -4.75
CA GLY A 211 16.52 3.11 -4.28
C GLY A 211 16.94 4.06 -3.19
N GLY A 212 15.97 4.80 -2.69
CA GLY A 212 16.12 5.69 -1.54
C GLY A 212 16.10 4.97 -0.19
N GLY A 213 15.70 3.67 -0.17
CA GLY A 213 15.63 2.83 1.03
C GLY A 213 16.24 1.45 0.85
N TRP A 214 16.59 0.84 1.98
CA TRP A 214 16.98 -0.55 2.06
C TRP A 214 16.56 -1.11 3.42
N PHE A 215 15.81 -2.21 3.44
CA PHE A 215 15.37 -2.88 4.66
C PHE A 215 15.82 -4.34 4.66
N GLY A 216 16.25 -4.78 5.83
CA GLY A 216 16.56 -6.16 6.15
C GLY A 216 16.02 -6.55 7.51
N GLY A 217 16.48 -7.68 8.04
CA GLY A 217 15.97 -8.20 9.32
C GLY A 217 16.22 -7.28 10.52
N ALA A 218 17.28 -6.48 10.50
CA ALA A 218 17.60 -5.54 11.60
C ALA A 218 16.64 -4.34 11.60
N GLU A 219 16.38 -3.75 10.43
CA GLU A 219 15.43 -2.65 10.27
C GLU A 219 14.02 -3.12 10.64
N GLN A 220 13.61 -4.29 10.15
CA GLN A 220 12.30 -4.86 10.46
C GLN A 220 12.13 -5.12 11.97
N ALA A 221 13.16 -5.63 12.66
CA ALA A 221 13.12 -5.79 14.10
C ALA A 221 12.96 -4.45 14.84
N GLY A 222 13.58 -3.38 14.34
CA GLY A 222 13.44 -2.03 14.85
C GLY A 222 12.02 -1.48 14.66
N PHE A 223 11.43 -1.67 13.48
CA PHE A 223 10.05 -1.25 13.21
C PHE A 223 9.04 -2.01 14.08
N MET A 224 9.19 -3.33 14.22
CA MET A 224 8.32 -4.16 15.04
C MET A 224 8.33 -3.82 16.54
N ALA A 225 9.28 -3.03 17.01
CA ALA A 225 9.28 -2.50 18.39
C ALA A 225 8.26 -1.37 18.59
N HIS A 226 7.75 -0.76 17.52
CA HIS A 226 6.76 0.31 17.62
C HIS A 226 5.33 -0.25 17.71
N PRO A 227 4.50 0.18 18.69
CA PRO A 227 3.19 -0.41 18.96
C PRO A 227 2.17 -0.23 17.83
N MET A 228 2.37 0.72 16.92
CA MET A 228 1.51 0.90 15.74
C MET A 228 1.87 0.00 14.56
N VAL A 229 2.99 -0.74 14.61
CA VAL A 229 3.41 -1.65 13.54
C VAL A 229 2.88 -3.05 13.83
N ALA A 230 1.96 -3.52 12.99
CA ALA A 230 1.28 -4.80 13.17
C ALA A 230 2.00 -5.99 12.49
N GLY A 231 2.87 -5.72 11.51
CA GLY A 231 3.50 -6.80 10.74
C GLY A 231 4.50 -6.32 9.71
N LEU A 232 4.78 -7.18 8.76
CA LEU A 232 5.56 -6.94 7.55
C LEU A 232 4.57 -6.79 6.39
N ASP A 233 4.79 -5.78 5.57
CA ASP A 233 4.07 -5.57 4.33
C ASP A 233 4.23 -6.76 3.37
N GLU A 234 3.36 -6.84 2.38
CA GLU A 234 3.28 -7.91 1.40
C GLU A 234 4.64 -8.41 0.89
N VAL A 235 4.83 -9.72 0.95
CA VAL A 235 6.03 -10.37 0.43
C VAL A 235 5.84 -10.64 -1.06
N MET A 236 6.38 -9.77 -1.91
CA MET A 236 6.19 -9.75 -3.35
C MET A 236 7.25 -10.56 -4.12
N ASP A 237 8.52 -10.56 -3.67
CA ASP A 237 9.61 -11.29 -4.36
C ASP A 237 9.52 -12.79 -4.08
N TRP A 238 8.52 -13.46 -4.67
CA TRP A 238 8.30 -14.90 -4.52
C TRP A 238 9.52 -15.75 -4.90
N PRO A 239 10.27 -15.46 -5.98
CA PRO A 239 11.53 -16.15 -6.26
C PRO A 239 12.55 -16.08 -5.12
N ALA A 240 12.63 -14.98 -4.39
CA ALA A 240 13.53 -14.85 -3.24
C ALA A 240 13.07 -15.68 -2.04
N VAL A 241 11.79 -16.01 -1.92
CA VAL A 241 11.30 -16.88 -0.83
C VAL A 241 11.80 -18.30 -0.99
N TRP A 242 11.69 -18.89 -2.18
CA TRP A 242 11.97 -20.31 -2.38
C TRP A 242 13.36 -20.62 -2.96
N ASN A 243 14.04 -19.65 -3.59
CA ASN A 243 15.33 -19.88 -4.22
C ASN A 243 16.48 -19.35 -3.35
N PRO A 244 17.28 -20.23 -2.70
CA PRO A 244 18.38 -19.81 -1.84
C PRO A 244 19.54 -19.15 -2.60
N ASP A 245 19.62 -19.30 -3.93
CA ASP A 245 20.62 -18.65 -4.77
C ASP A 245 20.19 -17.21 -5.19
N ASN A 246 18.94 -16.82 -4.91
CA ASN A 246 18.47 -15.45 -5.16
C ASN A 246 19.18 -14.47 -4.21
N PRO A 247 19.76 -13.36 -4.72
CA PRO A 247 20.48 -12.40 -3.89
C PRO A 247 19.63 -11.75 -2.77
N SER A 248 18.31 -11.66 -2.93
CA SER A 248 17.38 -11.13 -1.93
C SER A 248 16.97 -12.17 -0.86
N HIS A 249 17.25 -13.46 -1.06
CA HIS A 249 16.77 -14.54 -0.20
C HIS A 249 17.08 -14.32 1.28
N ALA A 250 18.35 -14.12 1.62
CA ALA A 250 18.76 -13.95 3.03
C ALA A 250 18.17 -12.68 3.67
N ARG A 251 18.03 -11.60 2.91
CA ARG A 251 17.43 -10.34 3.34
C ARG A 251 15.96 -10.55 3.69
N LEU A 252 15.22 -11.15 2.78
CA LEU A 252 13.78 -11.37 2.92
C LEU A 252 13.45 -12.31 4.07
N TRP A 253 14.16 -13.43 4.19
CA TRP A 253 14.00 -14.35 5.33
C TRP A 253 14.44 -13.73 6.67
N GLY A 254 15.37 -12.79 6.65
CA GLY A 254 15.72 -11.96 7.82
C GLY A 254 14.53 -11.12 8.29
N MET A 255 13.79 -10.50 7.36
CA MET A 255 12.59 -9.69 7.66
C MET A 255 11.42 -10.56 8.14
N ILE A 256 11.14 -11.66 7.44
CA ILE A 256 10.12 -12.64 7.85
C ILE A 256 10.43 -13.13 9.27
N GLY A 257 11.68 -13.52 9.53
CA GLY A 257 12.12 -14.03 10.84
C GLY A 257 11.97 -12.99 11.97
N ALA A 258 12.31 -11.72 11.72
CA ALA A 258 12.15 -10.62 12.67
C ALA A 258 10.67 -10.39 13.01
N THR A 259 9.80 -10.42 11.99
CA THR A 259 8.36 -10.24 12.16
C THR A 259 7.74 -11.39 12.97
N LEU A 260 8.07 -12.64 12.65
CA LEU A 260 7.59 -13.81 13.38
C LEU A 260 8.08 -13.83 14.83
N ALA A 261 9.33 -13.43 15.08
CA ALA A 261 9.89 -13.34 16.43
C ALA A 261 9.15 -12.29 17.29
N ALA A 262 8.72 -11.19 16.68
CA ALA A 262 7.90 -10.16 17.31
C ALA A 262 6.40 -10.54 17.37
N ARG A 263 6.02 -11.72 16.86
CA ARG A 263 4.62 -12.16 16.73
C ARG A 263 3.78 -11.23 15.85
N GLY A 264 4.39 -10.56 14.89
CA GLY A 264 3.70 -9.78 13.85
C GLY A 264 3.06 -10.67 12.79
N VAL A 265 2.29 -10.06 11.91
CA VAL A 265 1.71 -10.70 10.73
C VAL A 265 2.66 -10.50 9.55
N VAL A 266 2.87 -11.54 8.75
CA VAL A 266 3.63 -11.45 7.50
C VAL A 266 2.60 -11.46 6.38
N GLU A 267 2.35 -10.30 5.79
CA GLU A 267 1.43 -10.19 4.66
C GLU A 267 2.06 -10.76 3.38
N GLY A 268 1.25 -11.26 2.48
CA GLY A 268 1.71 -11.90 1.28
C GLY A 268 1.10 -11.32 0.01
N HIS A 269 1.79 -11.58 -1.10
CA HIS A 269 1.41 -11.21 -2.46
C HIS A 269 1.51 -12.45 -3.36
N GLY A 270 0.39 -13.09 -3.60
CA GLY A 270 0.33 -14.38 -4.28
C GLY A 270 0.10 -14.28 -5.79
N ALA A 271 0.52 -13.17 -6.42
CA ALA A 271 0.41 -13.02 -7.86
C ALA A 271 1.21 -14.11 -8.59
N GLY A 272 0.54 -14.82 -9.49
CA GLY A 272 1.18 -15.83 -10.34
C GLY A 272 1.50 -17.15 -9.66
N LEU A 273 1.05 -17.40 -8.42
CA LEU A 273 1.14 -18.72 -7.79
C LEU A 273 0.43 -19.79 -8.64
N ARG A 274 1.15 -20.89 -8.90
CA ARG A 274 0.67 -21.93 -9.83
C ARG A 274 0.40 -23.25 -9.13
N GLY A 275 -0.89 -23.48 -8.85
CA GLY A 275 -1.36 -24.75 -8.32
C GLY A 275 -0.98 -25.00 -6.86
N LEU A 276 -1.38 -26.15 -6.37
CA LEU A 276 -1.27 -26.51 -4.95
C LEU A 276 0.16 -26.52 -4.40
N PRO A 277 1.21 -26.96 -5.12
CA PRO A 277 2.56 -26.93 -4.57
C PRO A 277 3.04 -25.54 -4.16
N GLU A 278 2.78 -24.51 -4.98
CA GLU A 278 3.19 -23.14 -4.69
C GLU A 278 2.33 -22.52 -3.59
N ILE A 279 1.01 -22.78 -3.57
CA ILE A 279 0.12 -22.34 -2.49
C ILE A 279 0.56 -22.93 -1.14
N ASN A 280 0.90 -24.23 -1.11
CA ASN A 280 1.42 -24.89 0.10
C ASN A 280 2.77 -24.29 0.54
N ALA A 281 3.67 -24.04 -0.40
CA ALA A 281 4.97 -23.42 -0.10
C ALA A 281 4.80 -21.99 0.44
N PHE A 282 3.89 -21.21 -0.14
CA PHE A 282 3.53 -19.86 0.31
C PHE A 282 3.02 -19.88 1.76
N ALA A 283 2.05 -20.72 2.07
CA ALA A 283 1.55 -20.89 3.43
C ALA A 283 2.64 -21.39 4.39
N ALA A 284 3.48 -22.34 3.96
CA ALA A 284 4.57 -22.90 4.77
C ALA A 284 5.67 -21.86 5.07
N ALA A 285 5.86 -20.84 4.22
CA ALA A 285 6.76 -19.73 4.47
C ALA A 285 6.24 -18.77 5.55
N GLY A 286 4.99 -18.94 6.01
CA GLY A 286 4.36 -18.09 7.02
C GLY A 286 3.71 -16.82 6.44
N LEU A 287 3.52 -16.78 5.12
CA LEU A 287 2.79 -15.70 4.44
C LEU A 287 1.30 -15.87 4.74
N ALA A 288 0.77 -14.95 5.54
CA ALA A 288 -0.51 -15.15 6.22
C ALA A 288 -1.72 -14.73 5.37
N SER A 289 -1.51 -13.91 4.34
CA SER A 289 -2.59 -13.36 3.52
C SER A 289 -2.26 -13.34 2.04
N ASP A 290 -3.29 -13.05 1.23
CA ASP A 290 -3.14 -12.75 -0.18
C ASP A 290 -4.31 -11.90 -0.69
N HIS A 291 -4.00 -10.89 -1.49
CA HIS A 291 -4.97 -10.02 -2.16
C HIS A 291 -4.99 -10.20 -3.69
N GLU A 292 -4.18 -11.11 -4.22
CA GLU A 292 -4.00 -11.38 -5.64
C GLU A 292 -4.84 -12.56 -6.17
N ALA A 293 -5.94 -12.91 -5.49
CA ALA A 293 -6.87 -13.89 -6.02
C ALA A 293 -7.75 -13.26 -7.11
N TRP A 294 -7.76 -13.88 -8.30
CA TRP A 294 -8.51 -13.43 -9.47
C TRP A 294 -9.74 -14.27 -9.76
N THR A 295 -9.70 -15.52 -9.35
CA THR A 295 -10.76 -16.48 -9.59
C THR A 295 -11.28 -17.07 -8.29
N PRO A 296 -12.52 -17.59 -8.28
CA PRO A 296 -13.07 -18.32 -7.13
C PRO A 296 -12.23 -19.53 -6.75
N GLU A 297 -11.59 -20.18 -7.71
CA GLU A 297 -10.71 -21.34 -7.51
C GLU A 297 -9.48 -20.95 -6.69
N GLU A 298 -8.80 -19.88 -7.09
CA GLU A 298 -7.63 -19.37 -6.38
C GLU A 298 -7.99 -18.95 -4.94
N ALA A 299 -9.09 -18.20 -4.76
CA ALA A 299 -9.55 -17.81 -3.44
C ALA A 299 -9.90 -19.03 -2.57
N TRP A 300 -10.58 -20.02 -3.13
CA TRP A 300 -10.95 -21.25 -2.43
C TRP A 300 -9.73 -22.06 -2.00
N ASP A 301 -8.76 -22.22 -2.89
CA ASP A 301 -7.55 -22.99 -2.57
C ASP A 301 -6.69 -22.27 -1.53
N LYS A 302 -6.58 -20.93 -1.58
CA LYS A 302 -5.90 -20.14 -0.56
C LYS A 302 -6.57 -20.26 0.81
N LEU A 303 -7.89 -20.11 0.89
CA LEU A 303 -8.66 -20.29 2.14
C LEU A 303 -8.46 -21.67 2.75
N ARG A 304 -8.49 -22.75 1.96
CA ARG A 304 -8.29 -24.13 2.43
C ARG A 304 -6.90 -24.41 2.99
N HIS A 305 -5.92 -23.57 2.64
CA HIS A 305 -4.55 -23.67 3.13
C HIS A 305 -4.23 -22.66 4.23
N GLY A 306 -5.28 -22.01 4.79
CA GLY A 306 -5.13 -21.10 5.92
C GLY A 306 -4.61 -19.72 5.55
N ILE A 307 -4.58 -19.38 4.27
CA ILE A 307 -4.23 -18.03 3.78
C ILE A 307 -5.46 -17.15 3.89
N PHE A 308 -5.34 -16.01 4.56
CA PHE A 308 -6.38 -14.99 4.67
C PHE A 308 -6.57 -14.29 3.32
N VAL A 309 -7.78 -14.30 2.77
CA VAL A 309 -8.05 -13.75 1.43
C VAL A 309 -8.61 -12.34 1.54
N GLN A 310 -7.92 -11.40 0.93
CA GLN A 310 -8.29 -9.99 0.86
C GLN A 310 -8.80 -9.71 -0.56
N ILE A 311 -10.11 -9.52 -0.72
CA ILE A 311 -10.74 -9.45 -2.05
C ILE A 311 -10.75 -8.01 -2.54
N ARG A 312 -10.16 -7.78 -3.72
CA ARG A 312 -10.19 -6.49 -4.43
C ARG A 312 -11.45 -6.33 -5.28
N PRO A 313 -11.94 -5.09 -5.53
CA PRO A 313 -13.22 -4.84 -6.19
C PRO A 313 -13.34 -5.46 -7.59
N HIS A 314 -12.26 -5.47 -8.37
CA HIS A 314 -12.29 -5.93 -9.75
C HIS A 314 -12.60 -7.42 -9.92
N SER A 315 -12.24 -8.26 -8.93
CA SER A 315 -12.52 -9.71 -8.91
C SER A 315 -13.65 -10.09 -7.95
N MET A 316 -14.10 -9.15 -7.12
CA MET A 316 -15.05 -9.40 -6.02
C MET A 316 -16.37 -10.05 -6.46
N PRO A 317 -17.06 -9.61 -7.52
CA PRO A 317 -18.34 -10.22 -7.90
C PRO A 317 -18.20 -11.71 -8.25
N ASP A 318 -17.15 -12.07 -8.97
CA ASP A 318 -16.93 -13.45 -9.39
C ASP A 318 -16.47 -14.32 -8.22
N ILE A 319 -15.54 -13.83 -7.39
CA ILE A 319 -15.05 -14.55 -6.22
C ILE A 319 -16.17 -14.78 -5.22
N ILE A 320 -16.97 -13.76 -4.87
CA ILE A 320 -18.04 -13.91 -3.88
C ILE A 320 -19.07 -14.92 -4.37
N ARG A 321 -19.58 -14.80 -5.60
CA ARG A 321 -20.54 -15.76 -6.16
C ARG A 321 -19.98 -17.17 -6.16
N GLY A 322 -18.75 -17.34 -6.64
CA GLY A 322 -18.11 -18.66 -6.70
C GLY A 322 -17.84 -19.27 -5.32
N LEU A 323 -17.54 -18.48 -4.29
CA LEU A 323 -17.40 -18.96 -2.91
C LEU A 323 -18.77 -19.35 -2.30
N LEU A 324 -19.83 -18.56 -2.57
CA LEU A 324 -21.20 -18.89 -2.17
C LEU A 324 -21.68 -20.19 -2.85
N ASP A 325 -21.46 -20.35 -4.15
CA ASP A 325 -21.84 -21.55 -4.92
C ASP A 325 -21.12 -22.81 -4.40
N ARG A 326 -19.89 -22.67 -3.89
CA ARG A 326 -19.12 -23.72 -3.21
C ARG A 326 -19.58 -23.99 -1.78
N GLY A 327 -20.51 -23.17 -1.26
CA GLY A 327 -21.07 -23.32 0.07
C GLY A 327 -20.15 -22.84 1.19
N LEU A 328 -19.31 -21.84 0.98
CA LEU A 328 -18.52 -21.21 2.04
C LEU A 328 -19.46 -20.66 3.12
N ARG A 329 -19.29 -21.14 4.36
CA ARG A 329 -20.09 -20.75 5.52
C ARG A 329 -19.35 -19.82 6.46
N ASP A 330 -18.08 -20.10 6.66
CA ASP A 330 -17.22 -19.28 7.53
C ASP A 330 -16.41 -18.28 6.70
N TRP A 331 -16.80 -17.00 6.82
CA TRP A 331 -16.17 -15.88 6.14
C TRP A 331 -15.11 -15.19 7.01
N SER A 332 -14.75 -15.74 8.17
CA SER A 332 -13.82 -15.11 9.12
C SER A 332 -12.39 -14.94 8.57
N GLN A 333 -12.03 -15.70 7.52
CA GLN A 333 -10.75 -15.61 6.81
C GLN A 333 -10.85 -14.76 5.53
N VAL A 334 -11.87 -13.91 5.41
CA VAL A 334 -12.07 -13.02 4.25
C VAL A 334 -12.19 -11.58 4.72
N ALA A 335 -11.49 -10.68 4.04
CA ALA A 335 -11.68 -9.24 4.12
C ALA A 335 -11.75 -8.61 2.72
N PHE A 336 -12.09 -7.33 2.67
CA PHE A 336 -12.05 -6.54 1.45
C PHE A 336 -10.96 -5.49 1.55
N CYS A 337 -10.28 -5.22 0.44
CA CYS A 337 -9.25 -4.18 0.35
C CYS A 337 -9.44 -3.34 -0.92
N THR A 338 -8.87 -2.15 -0.93
CA THR A 338 -8.85 -1.29 -2.10
C THR A 338 -7.54 -1.38 -2.88
N ASP A 339 -6.45 -1.72 -2.17
CA ASP A 339 -5.12 -1.80 -2.76
C ASP A 339 -4.73 -0.45 -3.42
N ASP A 340 -4.18 -0.45 -4.61
CA ASP A 340 -3.84 0.72 -5.42
C ASP A 340 -5.08 1.44 -5.95
N ARG A 341 -5.64 2.36 -5.18
CA ARG A 341 -6.80 3.14 -5.61
C ARG A 341 -6.54 4.63 -5.54
N GLY A 342 -6.65 5.32 -6.68
CA GLY A 342 -6.54 6.75 -6.80
C GLY A 342 -7.63 7.51 -6.04
N ALA A 343 -7.32 8.72 -5.56
CA ALA A 343 -8.32 9.55 -4.88
C ALA A 343 -9.43 10.01 -5.82
N ASP A 344 -9.16 10.21 -7.09
CA ASP A 344 -10.15 10.53 -8.12
C ASP A 344 -11.14 9.38 -8.35
N GLU A 345 -10.67 8.14 -8.34
CA GLU A 345 -11.53 6.95 -8.37
C GLU A 345 -12.37 6.85 -7.09
N THR A 346 -11.74 7.07 -5.92
CA THR A 346 -12.43 7.09 -4.62
C THR A 346 -13.52 8.16 -4.55
N LEU A 347 -13.28 9.35 -5.11
CA LEU A 347 -14.30 10.39 -5.23
C LEU A 347 -15.49 9.92 -6.08
N ARG A 348 -15.23 9.18 -7.15
CA ARG A 348 -16.24 8.75 -8.12
C ARG A 348 -17.08 7.56 -7.66
N ILE A 349 -16.48 6.54 -7.06
CA ILE A 349 -17.16 5.27 -6.75
C ILE A 349 -17.22 4.93 -5.25
N GLY A 350 -16.37 5.52 -4.43
CA GLY A 350 -16.23 5.24 -2.99
C GLY A 350 -14.94 4.51 -2.64
N ALA A 351 -14.77 4.26 -1.36
CA ALA A 351 -13.66 3.53 -0.75
C ALA A 351 -14.12 2.13 -0.29
N THR A 352 -13.84 1.76 0.96
CA THR A 352 -14.29 0.52 1.61
C THR A 352 -15.81 0.36 1.59
N ASP A 353 -16.57 1.45 1.65
CA ASP A 353 -18.03 1.46 1.50
C ASP A 353 -18.49 0.92 0.14
N HIS A 354 -17.76 1.24 -0.94
CA HIS A 354 -18.03 0.66 -2.25
C HIS A 354 -17.80 -0.85 -2.26
N ASN A 355 -16.74 -1.33 -1.62
CA ASN A 355 -16.44 -2.76 -1.55
C ASN A 355 -17.56 -3.51 -0.80
N VAL A 356 -18.08 -2.96 0.30
CA VAL A 356 -19.22 -3.55 1.03
C VAL A 356 -20.48 -3.60 0.15
N ARG A 357 -20.82 -2.49 -0.55
CA ARG A 357 -21.96 -2.48 -1.48
C ARG A 357 -21.80 -3.53 -2.57
N LEU A 358 -20.62 -3.59 -3.20
CA LEU A 358 -20.33 -4.53 -4.28
C LEU A 358 -20.45 -6.00 -3.81
N ALA A 359 -20.01 -6.28 -2.59
CA ALA A 359 -20.15 -7.61 -1.99
C ALA A 359 -21.61 -7.99 -1.75
N ILE A 360 -22.42 -7.07 -1.22
CA ILE A 360 -23.87 -7.27 -1.02
C ILE A 360 -24.56 -7.47 -2.37
N ASP A 361 -24.27 -6.66 -3.36
CA ASP A 361 -24.80 -6.77 -4.72
C ASP A 361 -24.40 -8.10 -5.41
N SER A 362 -23.30 -8.70 -4.96
CA SER A 362 -22.83 -10.01 -5.41
C SER A 362 -23.50 -11.19 -4.68
N GLY A 363 -24.39 -10.92 -3.72
CA GLY A 363 -25.19 -11.91 -3.01
C GLY A 363 -24.74 -12.22 -1.57
N LEU A 364 -23.73 -11.53 -1.05
CA LEU A 364 -23.29 -11.72 0.33
C LEU A 364 -24.26 -11.03 1.31
N ALA A 365 -24.56 -11.70 2.42
CA ALA A 365 -25.41 -11.11 3.46
C ALA A 365 -24.75 -9.82 4.02
N PRO A 366 -25.53 -8.75 4.25
CA PRO A 366 -25.00 -7.47 4.73
C PRO A 366 -24.17 -7.58 6.01
N GLU A 367 -24.60 -8.42 6.96
CA GLU A 367 -23.90 -8.65 8.22
C GLU A 367 -22.53 -9.27 8.01
N ILE A 368 -22.40 -10.20 7.07
CA ILE A 368 -21.13 -10.83 6.71
C ILE A 368 -20.24 -9.84 5.96
N ALA A 369 -20.82 -9.06 5.02
CA ALA A 369 -20.07 -8.03 4.31
C ALA A 369 -19.50 -6.97 5.28
N LEU A 370 -20.25 -6.59 6.32
CA LEU A 370 -19.77 -5.71 7.38
C LEU A 370 -18.66 -6.36 8.21
N GLN A 371 -18.73 -7.66 8.51
CA GLN A 371 -17.61 -8.36 9.19
C GLN A 371 -16.33 -8.31 8.37
N CYS A 372 -16.41 -8.44 7.05
CA CYS A 372 -15.26 -8.43 6.14
C CYS A 372 -14.51 -7.08 6.11
N VAL A 373 -15.11 -5.99 6.59
CA VAL A 373 -14.45 -4.67 6.69
C VAL A 373 -14.34 -4.17 8.14
N THR A 374 -14.68 -4.99 9.12
CA THR A 374 -14.60 -4.59 10.54
C THR A 374 -13.80 -5.60 11.35
N ILE A 375 -14.46 -6.64 11.86
CA ILE A 375 -13.85 -7.58 12.80
C ILE A 375 -12.83 -8.53 12.14
N ASN A 376 -13.05 -8.94 10.88
CA ASN A 376 -12.16 -9.90 10.21
C ASN A 376 -10.78 -9.30 9.96
N PRO A 377 -10.63 -8.11 9.31
CA PRO A 377 -9.33 -7.49 9.15
C PRO A 377 -8.66 -7.18 10.52
N ALA A 378 -9.44 -6.75 11.52
CA ALA A 378 -8.92 -6.50 12.86
C ALA A 378 -8.40 -7.78 13.55
N ARG A 379 -9.05 -8.95 13.32
CA ARG A 379 -8.57 -10.25 13.82
C ARG A 379 -7.29 -10.67 13.12
N HIS A 380 -7.27 -10.58 11.81
CA HIS A 380 -6.11 -10.92 11.01
C HIS A 380 -4.88 -10.14 11.46
N MET A 381 -4.99 -8.82 11.54
CA MET A 381 -3.91 -7.92 11.96
C MET A 381 -3.68 -7.86 13.47
N ARG A 382 -4.42 -8.66 14.28
CA ARG A 382 -4.34 -8.68 15.76
C ARG A 382 -4.66 -7.34 16.43
N LEU A 383 -5.47 -6.53 15.78
CA LEU A 383 -5.87 -5.18 16.22
C LEU A 383 -7.21 -5.15 16.97
N THR A 384 -7.84 -6.30 17.22
CA THR A 384 -9.14 -6.40 17.91
C THR A 384 -9.23 -5.75 19.29
N PRO A 385 -8.15 -5.57 20.07
CA PRO A 385 -8.23 -4.79 21.32
C PRO A 385 -8.58 -3.31 21.13
N TRP A 386 -8.40 -2.77 19.91
CA TRP A 386 -8.53 -1.33 19.63
C TRP A 386 -9.57 -0.98 18.57
N VAL A 387 -9.74 -1.82 17.53
CA VAL A 387 -10.64 -1.56 16.39
C VAL A 387 -11.48 -2.80 16.02
N GLY A 388 -12.37 -2.67 15.04
CA GLY A 388 -13.12 -3.75 14.41
C GLY A 388 -14.41 -4.15 15.12
N SER A 389 -14.74 -3.60 16.29
CA SER A 389 -16.03 -3.83 16.96
C SER A 389 -16.42 -2.65 17.85
N LEU A 390 -17.73 -2.50 18.13
CA LEU A 390 -18.26 -1.52 19.07
C LEU A 390 -18.26 -2.05 20.52
N ALA A 391 -17.23 -2.78 20.90
CA ALA A 391 -17.10 -3.33 22.24
C ALA A 391 -16.30 -2.38 23.17
N PRO A 392 -16.51 -2.45 24.50
CA PRO A 392 -15.75 -1.65 25.46
C PRO A 392 -14.24 -1.80 25.30
N GLY A 393 -13.51 -0.69 25.50
CA GLY A 393 -12.05 -0.60 25.34
C GLY A 393 -11.56 -0.24 23.93
N ARG A 394 -12.39 -0.38 22.90
CA ARG A 394 -12.07 -0.02 21.50
C ARG A 394 -12.18 1.48 21.29
N PHE A 395 -11.54 1.98 20.23
CA PHE A 395 -11.81 3.34 19.78
C PHE A 395 -13.29 3.50 19.46
N ALA A 396 -13.84 4.64 19.82
CA ALA A 396 -15.24 4.97 19.53
C ALA A 396 -15.34 5.49 18.07
N ASP A 397 -15.07 4.57 17.15
CA ASP A 397 -15.18 4.75 15.70
C ASP A 397 -16.48 4.09 15.25
N ILE A 398 -17.43 4.90 14.80
CA ILE A 398 -18.80 4.45 14.58
C ILE A 398 -19.30 4.94 13.23
N VAL A 399 -19.78 4.03 12.40
CA VAL A 399 -20.49 4.35 11.15
C VAL A 399 -21.98 4.30 11.43
N LEU A 400 -22.65 5.42 11.28
CA LEU A 400 -24.10 5.53 11.40
C LEU A 400 -24.75 5.49 10.02
N MET A 401 -25.66 4.56 9.80
CA MET A 401 -26.29 4.30 8.50
C MET A 401 -27.80 4.38 8.58
N HIS A 402 -28.43 4.95 7.55
CA HIS A 402 -29.87 4.85 7.33
C HIS A 402 -30.27 3.41 6.98
N ASP A 403 -29.51 2.78 6.09
CA ASP A 403 -29.75 1.42 5.62
C ASP A 403 -28.41 0.67 5.46
N PRO A 404 -28.11 -0.28 6.36
CA PRO A 404 -26.90 -1.10 6.27
C PRO A 404 -26.83 -2.00 5.04
N ALA A 405 -28.00 -2.45 4.50
CA ALA A 405 -28.01 -3.29 3.31
C ALA A 405 -27.58 -2.52 2.04
N ARG A 406 -27.68 -1.20 2.07
CA ARG A 406 -27.24 -0.30 0.99
C ARG A 406 -25.97 0.49 1.35
N VAL A 407 -25.45 0.30 2.56
CA VAL A 407 -24.36 1.09 3.13
C VAL A 407 -24.64 2.60 2.99
N ALA A 408 -25.89 3.00 3.29
CA ALA A 408 -26.34 4.39 3.21
C ALA A 408 -25.84 5.16 4.44
N ILE A 409 -24.59 5.61 4.40
CA ILE A 409 -23.92 6.30 5.51
C ILE A 409 -24.53 7.67 5.73
N ALA A 410 -24.96 7.93 6.97
CA ALA A 410 -25.50 9.21 7.42
C ALA A 410 -24.44 10.07 8.11
N GLU A 411 -23.64 9.48 8.97
CA GLU A 411 -22.68 10.16 9.83
C GLU A 411 -21.57 9.16 10.21
N VAL A 412 -20.33 9.62 10.32
CA VAL A 412 -19.21 8.83 10.84
C VAL A 412 -18.61 9.52 12.05
N TRP A 413 -18.40 8.77 13.10
CA TRP A 413 -17.69 9.20 14.29
C TRP A 413 -16.30 8.55 14.29
N ALA A 414 -15.28 9.35 14.64
CA ALA A 414 -13.94 8.88 14.85
C ALA A 414 -13.41 9.46 16.17
N ASP A 415 -12.69 8.67 16.96
CA ASP A 415 -12.23 9.06 18.29
C ASP A 415 -13.34 9.62 19.20
N GLY A 416 -14.54 9.05 19.10
CA GLY A 416 -15.68 9.42 19.94
C GLY A 416 -16.35 10.74 19.60
N ARG A 417 -16.09 11.31 18.42
CA ARG A 417 -16.66 12.59 17.96
C ARG A 417 -17.15 12.46 16.52
N PRO A 418 -18.22 13.20 16.14
CA PRO A 418 -18.60 13.30 14.74
C PRO A 418 -17.44 13.78 13.89
N ALA A 419 -17.11 13.04 12.84
CA ALA A 419 -16.03 13.32 11.90
C ALA A 419 -16.54 13.51 10.46
N SER A 420 -17.83 13.19 10.20
CA SER A 420 -18.48 13.52 8.94
C SER A 420 -19.91 13.98 9.16
N ASP A 421 -20.43 14.71 8.17
CA ASP A 421 -21.84 15.07 8.02
C ASP A 421 -22.26 14.64 6.61
N GLY A 422 -22.88 13.48 6.51
CA GLY A 422 -23.10 12.79 5.24
C GLY A 422 -21.77 12.54 4.52
N PRO A 423 -21.66 12.88 3.24
CA PRO A 423 -20.44 12.66 2.44
C PRO A 423 -19.33 13.66 2.74
N ARG A 424 -19.58 14.68 3.57
CA ARG A 424 -18.61 15.75 3.85
C ARG A 424 -17.82 15.45 5.12
N TYR A 425 -16.49 15.53 5.03
CA TYR A 425 -15.63 15.50 6.19
C TYR A 425 -15.84 16.74 7.08
N ALA A 426 -16.01 16.52 8.36
CA ALA A 426 -16.24 17.55 9.38
C ALA A 426 -15.26 17.45 10.56
N GLY A 427 -14.31 16.51 10.50
CA GLY A 427 -13.27 16.33 11.51
C GLY A 427 -12.14 17.36 11.40
N PRO A 428 -11.16 17.30 12.30
CA PRO A 428 -9.97 18.13 12.20
C PRO A 428 -9.12 17.71 10.99
N LEU A 429 -8.78 18.69 10.16
CA LEU A 429 -7.82 18.52 9.06
C LEU A 429 -6.53 19.26 9.46
N PRO A 430 -5.51 18.55 9.96
CA PRO A 430 -4.27 19.18 10.36
C PRO A 430 -3.55 19.78 9.15
N ARG A 431 -2.99 20.98 9.33
CA ARG A 431 -2.06 21.53 8.38
C ARG A 431 -0.67 21.03 8.71
N ILE A 432 -0.08 20.26 7.79
CA ILE A 432 1.24 19.67 7.95
C ILE A 432 2.20 20.37 7.00
N ASP A 433 3.21 21.01 7.55
CA ASP A 433 4.34 21.54 6.78
C ASP A 433 5.36 20.42 6.62
N TRP A 434 5.20 19.63 5.55
CA TRP A 434 6.05 18.47 5.28
C TRP A 434 7.52 18.89 5.13
N PRO A 435 8.45 18.25 5.87
CA PRO A 435 9.85 18.66 5.90
C PRO A 435 10.57 18.37 4.56
N ALA A 436 11.72 19.02 4.37
CA ALA A 436 12.50 18.91 3.14
C ALA A 436 12.86 17.47 2.77
N TRP A 437 13.09 16.59 3.76
CA TRP A 437 13.36 15.17 3.49
C TRP A 437 12.16 14.45 2.83
N ALA A 438 10.94 14.91 3.05
CA ALA A 438 9.73 14.37 2.41
C ALA A 438 9.42 15.08 1.08
N THR A 439 9.86 16.33 0.86
CA THR A 439 9.49 17.15 -0.29
C THR A 439 10.61 17.39 -1.30
N GLN A 440 11.85 16.98 -0.99
CA GLN A 440 13.02 17.09 -1.88
C GLN A 440 13.56 15.70 -2.19
N THR A 441 12.75 14.88 -2.84
CA THR A 441 13.04 13.46 -3.06
C THR A 441 13.48 13.12 -4.48
N VAL A 442 13.31 14.06 -5.43
CA VAL A 442 13.83 13.91 -6.79
C VAL A 442 15.22 14.54 -6.85
N ARG A 443 16.23 13.70 -6.70
CA ARG A 443 17.66 14.09 -6.66
C ARG A 443 18.28 13.79 -8.01
N ILE A 444 18.32 14.79 -8.86
CA ILE A 444 19.03 14.79 -10.15
C ILE A 444 19.77 16.12 -10.22
N ASP A 445 21.10 16.10 -10.15
CA ASP A 445 21.91 17.30 -9.91
C ASP A 445 22.16 18.14 -11.16
N ARG A 446 21.67 17.70 -12.33
CA ARG A 446 21.82 18.40 -13.62
C ARG A 446 20.54 18.35 -14.44
N ASP A 447 20.43 19.22 -15.41
CA ASP A 447 19.42 19.06 -16.45
C ASP A 447 19.80 17.90 -17.38
N LEU A 448 18.81 17.09 -17.76
CA LEU A 448 18.97 16.07 -18.78
C LEU A 448 18.75 16.67 -20.16
N THR A 449 19.46 16.13 -21.15
CA THR A 449 19.40 16.56 -22.55
C THR A 449 18.88 15.44 -23.44
N ALA A 450 18.63 15.71 -24.71
CA ALA A 450 18.26 14.68 -25.69
C ALA A 450 19.31 13.56 -25.79
N GLU A 451 20.59 13.89 -25.59
CA GLU A 451 21.69 12.93 -25.65
C GLU A 451 21.58 11.86 -24.55
N ASP A 452 21.04 12.21 -23.38
CA ASP A 452 20.81 11.25 -22.29
C ASP A 452 19.80 10.16 -22.66
N PHE A 453 18.97 10.38 -23.65
CA PHE A 453 17.94 9.44 -24.12
C PHE A 453 18.29 8.79 -25.46
N ALA A 454 19.40 9.16 -26.08
CA ALA A 454 19.87 8.53 -27.29
C ALA A 454 20.42 7.14 -26.98
N ILE A 455 20.03 6.12 -27.75
CA ILE A 455 20.58 4.77 -27.68
C ILE A 455 21.68 4.67 -28.73
N ALA A 456 22.94 4.65 -28.28
CA ALA A 456 24.11 4.61 -29.15
C ALA A 456 24.16 3.29 -29.93
N ALA A 457 24.45 3.37 -31.21
CA ALA A 457 24.71 2.20 -32.03
C ALA A 457 26.18 1.79 -31.98
N PRO A 458 26.51 0.50 -32.13
CA PRO A 458 27.89 0.07 -32.40
C PRO A 458 28.45 0.78 -33.64
N PRO A 459 29.73 1.21 -33.61
CA PRO A 459 30.33 1.97 -34.71
C PRO A 459 30.20 1.28 -36.08
N GLY A 460 29.91 2.06 -37.11
CA GLY A 460 29.90 1.60 -38.51
C GLY A 460 28.68 0.72 -38.87
N ARG A 461 27.64 0.72 -38.06
CA ARG A 461 26.39 0.02 -38.34
C ARG A 461 25.33 1.01 -38.81
N ASP A 462 24.61 0.65 -39.86
CA ASP A 462 23.40 1.33 -40.35
C ASP A 462 22.12 0.64 -39.83
N ARG A 463 22.23 -0.58 -39.32
CA ARG A 463 21.19 -1.36 -38.67
C ARG A 463 21.77 -2.21 -37.54
N VAL A 464 21.00 -2.40 -36.49
CA VAL A 464 21.36 -3.20 -35.32
C VAL A 464 20.22 -4.09 -34.86
N GLN A 465 20.53 -5.15 -34.15
CA GLN A 465 19.52 -5.89 -33.39
C GLN A 465 19.25 -5.15 -32.08
N ALA A 466 17.98 -5.07 -31.68
CA ALA A 466 17.55 -4.45 -30.44
C ALA A 466 16.60 -5.34 -29.67
N ALA A 467 16.75 -5.35 -28.35
CA ALA A 467 15.74 -5.91 -27.45
C ALA A 467 14.54 -4.94 -27.39
N VAL A 468 13.34 -5.48 -27.60
CA VAL A 468 12.09 -4.71 -27.58
C VAL A 468 11.11 -5.39 -26.62
N LEU A 469 10.77 -4.73 -25.52
CA LEU A 469 9.78 -5.26 -24.60
C LEU A 469 8.35 -4.99 -25.10
N ARG A 470 7.45 -5.85 -24.67
CA ARG A 470 6.01 -5.63 -24.76
C ARG A 470 5.51 -5.38 -23.32
N PRO A 471 5.19 -4.15 -22.94
CA PRO A 471 4.70 -3.86 -21.58
C PRO A 471 3.52 -4.76 -21.22
N PHE A 472 3.48 -5.26 -19.99
CA PHE A 472 2.41 -6.10 -19.44
C PHE A 472 2.26 -7.52 -20.07
N HIS A 473 3.20 -7.96 -20.89
CA HIS A 473 3.34 -9.35 -21.33
C HIS A 473 4.34 -10.09 -20.42
N TRP A 474 3.96 -10.33 -19.21
CA TRP A 474 4.81 -10.64 -18.06
C TRP A 474 5.63 -11.92 -18.17
N ALA A 475 5.10 -12.93 -18.84
CA ALA A 475 5.76 -14.23 -18.98
C ALA A 475 6.64 -14.33 -20.23
N ASP A 476 6.60 -13.33 -21.11
CA ASP A 476 7.25 -13.40 -22.41
C ASP A 476 8.71 -12.97 -22.35
N ASP A 477 9.50 -13.49 -23.26
CA ASP A 477 10.82 -12.93 -23.57
C ASP A 477 10.65 -11.63 -24.38
N PHE A 478 11.70 -10.78 -24.39
CA PHE A 478 11.72 -9.62 -25.26
C PHE A 478 11.76 -10.06 -26.74
N LEU A 479 11.24 -9.20 -27.60
CA LEU A 479 11.36 -9.38 -29.05
C LEU A 479 12.75 -8.94 -29.50
N THR A 480 13.32 -9.62 -30.46
CA THR A 480 14.54 -9.18 -31.18
C THR A 480 14.14 -8.52 -32.48
N GLU A 481 14.36 -7.21 -32.59
CA GLU A 481 13.98 -6.42 -33.76
C GLU A 481 15.21 -5.78 -34.43
N THR A 482 15.19 -5.69 -35.76
CA THR A 482 16.22 -4.97 -36.50
C THR A 482 15.79 -3.52 -36.68
N LEU A 483 16.54 -2.59 -36.07
CA LEU A 483 16.27 -1.15 -36.11
C LEU A 483 17.33 -0.40 -36.92
N ALA A 484 16.91 0.72 -37.53
CA ALA A 484 17.79 1.59 -38.31
C ALA A 484 18.68 2.45 -37.37
N VAL A 485 19.84 2.83 -37.88
CA VAL A 485 20.77 3.76 -37.22
C VAL A 485 20.86 5.04 -38.04
N SER A 486 20.78 6.19 -37.40
CA SER A 486 21.05 7.52 -37.99
C SER A 486 21.86 8.35 -36.99
N ASP A 487 22.87 9.03 -37.47
CA ASP A 487 23.76 9.88 -36.66
C ASP A 487 24.34 9.17 -35.44
N GLY A 488 24.66 7.87 -35.59
CA GLY A 488 25.22 7.04 -34.52
C GLY A 488 24.21 6.58 -33.46
N ALA A 489 22.93 6.92 -33.59
CA ALA A 489 21.88 6.53 -32.67
C ALA A 489 20.87 5.57 -33.32
N VAL A 490 20.42 4.59 -32.54
CA VAL A 490 19.37 3.65 -32.95
C VAL A 490 18.03 4.35 -32.95
N GLN A 491 17.31 4.23 -34.07
CA GLN A 491 16.06 4.91 -34.28
C GLN A 491 14.86 4.06 -33.83
N ARG A 492 13.81 4.71 -33.31
CA ARG A 492 12.49 4.10 -33.14
C ARG A 492 11.87 3.73 -34.49
N ASP A 493 10.87 2.89 -34.48
CA ASP A 493 10.12 2.50 -35.68
C ASP A 493 8.60 2.64 -35.45
N PRO A 494 8.05 3.83 -35.70
CA PRO A 494 6.63 4.11 -35.47
C PRO A 494 5.70 3.28 -36.34
N ASP A 495 6.12 2.90 -37.53
CA ASP A 495 5.31 2.06 -38.44
C ASP A 495 5.07 0.66 -37.87
N ARG A 496 6.01 0.17 -37.06
CA ARG A 496 5.90 -1.08 -36.30
C ARG A 496 5.48 -0.87 -34.84
N SER A 497 5.00 0.33 -34.50
CA SER A 497 4.63 0.71 -33.11
C SER A 497 5.77 0.56 -32.10
N ILE A 498 7.02 0.77 -32.52
CA ILE A 498 8.19 0.70 -31.65
C ILE A 498 8.59 2.11 -31.23
N THR A 499 8.50 2.38 -29.91
CA THR A 499 8.83 3.65 -29.28
C THR A 499 9.97 3.51 -28.28
N LYS A 500 10.51 4.64 -27.77
CA LYS A 500 11.51 4.62 -26.70
C LYS A 500 10.85 4.66 -25.34
N PHE A 501 11.45 3.94 -24.40
CA PHE A 501 11.16 3.95 -22.99
C PHE A 501 12.46 4.11 -22.20
N ALA A 502 12.44 4.88 -21.14
CA ALA A 502 13.59 5.08 -20.26
C ALA A 502 13.17 5.09 -18.79
N VAL A 503 14.10 4.67 -17.93
CA VAL A 503 14.02 4.77 -16.47
C VAL A 503 15.20 5.60 -15.99
N VAL A 504 14.90 6.64 -15.22
CA VAL A 504 15.88 7.62 -14.72
C VAL A 504 16.00 7.51 -13.22
N ASP A 505 17.22 7.25 -12.75
CA ASP A 505 17.54 7.25 -11.33
C ASP A 505 17.32 8.64 -10.72
N ARG A 506 16.38 8.71 -9.78
CA ARG A 506 16.09 9.95 -9.03
C ARG A 506 16.60 9.95 -7.59
N HIS A 507 17.26 8.88 -7.16
CA HIS A 507 17.63 8.69 -5.77
C HIS A 507 19.10 9.07 -5.48
N SER A 508 20.01 8.81 -6.42
CA SER A 508 21.46 8.95 -6.21
C SER A 508 22.02 10.36 -6.46
N GLY A 509 21.28 11.23 -7.12
CA GLY A 509 21.78 12.53 -7.62
C GLY A 509 22.36 12.46 -9.04
N ALA A 510 22.85 11.32 -9.46
CA ALA A 510 23.57 11.18 -10.74
C ALA A 510 22.63 11.31 -11.96
N GLY A 511 21.34 11.04 -11.82
CA GLY A 511 20.37 11.07 -12.93
C GLY A 511 20.76 10.11 -14.05
N ARG A 512 21.25 8.92 -13.71
CA ARG A 512 21.60 7.88 -14.68
C ARG A 512 20.35 7.41 -15.41
N VAL A 513 20.46 7.15 -16.73
CA VAL A 513 19.33 6.81 -17.59
C VAL A 513 19.52 5.44 -18.19
N ALA A 514 18.63 4.49 -17.88
CA ALA A 514 18.44 3.27 -18.66
C ALA A 514 17.48 3.54 -19.81
N ARG A 515 17.73 2.97 -20.98
CA ARG A 515 16.98 3.22 -22.22
C ARG A 515 16.74 1.93 -22.96
N MET A 516 15.55 1.80 -23.52
CA MET A 516 15.22 0.68 -24.38
C MET A 516 14.12 1.02 -25.37
N PHE A 517 13.74 0.04 -26.16
CA PHE A 517 12.56 0.09 -27.00
C PHE A 517 11.45 -0.78 -26.43
N TRP A 518 10.22 -0.35 -26.59
CA TRP A 518 9.06 -1.18 -26.37
C TRP A 518 8.07 -1.09 -27.54
N ARG A 519 7.22 -2.08 -27.66
CA ARG A 519 6.27 -2.20 -28.76
C ARG A 519 4.84 -2.12 -28.26
N GLY A 520 3.99 -1.43 -29.03
CA GLY A 520 2.56 -1.34 -28.75
C GLY A 520 2.20 -0.46 -27.58
N CYS A 521 3.10 0.44 -27.15
CA CYS A 521 2.84 1.40 -26.10
C CYS A 521 3.66 2.67 -26.31
N GLY A 522 3.05 3.84 -26.05
CA GLY A 522 3.71 5.14 -26.12
C GLY A 522 3.14 6.08 -27.18
N PRO A 523 3.53 7.37 -27.14
CA PRO A 523 2.99 8.38 -28.05
C PRO A 523 3.47 8.17 -29.49
N ALA A 524 2.52 8.18 -30.44
CA ALA A 524 2.77 8.15 -31.87
C ALA A 524 3.00 9.55 -32.43
N THR A 525 2.31 10.57 -31.91
CA THR A 525 2.43 11.96 -32.32
C THR A 525 3.87 12.47 -32.16
N PRO A 526 4.49 13.06 -33.22
CA PRO A 526 5.86 13.59 -33.12
C PRO A 526 6.01 14.68 -32.07
N GLY A 527 7.19 14.75 -31.42
CA GLY A 527 7.49 15.76 -30.40
C GLY A 527 6.75 15.56 -29.08
N THR A 528 6.23 14.36 -28.83
CA THR A 528 5.45 14.02 -27.63
C THR A 528 6.19 13.08 -26.73
N ALA A 529 6.08 13.29 -25.42
CA ALA A 529 6.53 12.38 -24.37
C ALA A 529 5.63 12.49 -23.14
N VAL A 530 5.55 11.41 -22.37
CA VAL A 530 4.90 11.36 -21.06
C VAL A 530 5.77 10.61 -20.08
N GLY A 531 5.77 11.04 -18.82
CA GLY A 531 6.50 10.37 -17.75
C GLY A 531 5.94 10.69 -16.38
N CYS A 532 6.35 9.91 -15.39
CA CYS A 532 5.94 10.03 -14.01
C CYS A 532 7.04 9.57 -13.05
N SER A 533 7.03 10.12 -11.83
CA SER A 533 7.85 9.65 -10.71
C SER A 533 7.21 8.53 -9.91
N VAL A 534 5.98 8.15 -10.22
CA VAL A 534 5.34 6.94 -9.71
C VAL A 534 5.69 5.80 -10.66
N ALA A 535 6.49 4.87 -10.18
CA ALA A 535 7.06 3.78 -10.97
C ALA A 535 7.24 2.57 -10.05
N HIS A 536 6.20 1.75 -9.96
CA HIS A 536 6.14 0.64 -9.01
C HIS A 536 7.30 -0.35 -9.20
N ASP A 537 7.95 -0.77 -8.09
CA ASP A 537 7.74 -0.28 -6.71
C ASP A 537 8.87 0.63 -6.26
N GLN A 538 9.87 0.79 -7.10
CA GLN A 538 11.13 1.47 -6.82
C GLN A 538 11.02 3.01 -6.91
N HIS A 539 9.98 3.47 -7.63
CA HIS A 539 9.66 4.88 -7.83
C HIS A 539 10.80 5.74 -8.39
N ASN A 540 11.54 5.19 -9.34
CA ASN A 540 12.35 5.99 -10.25
C ASN A 540 11.45 6.78 -11.22
N ILE A 541 12.01 7.65 -12.06
CA ILE A 541 11.21 8.32 -13.09
C ILE A 541 11.20 7.45 -14.35
N TRP A 542 10.03 7.02 -14.79
CA TRP A 542 9.87 6.45 -16.12
C TRP A 542 9.41 7.53 -17.11
N VAL A 543 9.83 7.39 -18.37
CA VAL A 543 9.40 8.26 -19.47
C VAL A 543 9.36 7.49 -20.78
N THR A 544 8.32 7.74 -21.57
CA THR A 544 8.21 7.25 -22.94
C THR A 544 7.93 8.39 -23.91
N GLY A 545 8.48 8.33 -25.11
CA GLY A 545 8.35 9.45 -26.03
C GLY A 545 8.63 9.13 -27.49
N SER A 546 8.12 10.02 -28.33
CA SER A 546 8.37 10.02 -29.76
C SER A 546 9.68 10.72 -30.16
N CYS A 547 10.32 11.45 -29.24
CA CYS A 547 11.65 12.02 -29.46
C CYS A 547 12.39 12.29 -28.13
N ASP A 548 13.71 12.24 -28.17
CA ASP A 548 14.58 12.33 -27.00
C ASP A 548 14.51 13.71 -26.31
N ALA A 549 14.35 14.79 -27.09
CA ALA A 549 14.21 16.14 -26.53
C ALA A 549 12.92 16.31 -25.71
N ALA A 550 11.80 15.70 -26.16
CA ALA A 550 10.56 15.73 -25.40
C ALA A 550 10.66 14.88 -24.12
N MET A 551 11.37 13.73 -24.16
CA MET A 551 11.64 12.91 -22.98
C MET A 551 12.48 13.68 -21.94
N ALA A 552 13.53 14.39 -22.38
CA ALA A 552 14.33 15.25 -21.52
C ALA A 552 13.50 16.38 -20.89
N ALA A 553 12.64 17.06 -21.67
CA ALA A 553 11.77 18.12 -21.18
C ALA A 553 10.81 17.61 -20.09
N VAL A 554 10.23 16.41 -20.28
CA VAL A 554 9.32 15.77 -19.32
C VAL A 554 10.06 15.47 -18.01
N VAL A 555 11.23 14.82 -18.07
CA VAL A 555 11.98 14.46 -16.85
C VAL A 555 12.45 15.71 -16.10
N ASN A 556 12.95 16.72 -16.80
CA ASN A 556 13.36 17.99 -16.19
C ASN A 556 12.18 18.71 -15.51
N ARG A 557 10.97 18.61 -16.08
CA ARG A 557 9.75 19.15 -15.45
C ARG A 557 9.39 18.38 -14.18
N ILE A 558 9.41 17.05 -14.21
CA ILE A 558 9.16 16.21 -13.04
C ILE A 558 10.16 16.53 -11.92
N ARG A 559 11.44 16.70 -12.28
CA ARG A 559 12.49 17.11 -11.33
C ARG A 559 12.19 18.49 -10.72
N ALA A 560 11.83 19.47 -11.53
CA ALA A 560 11.50 20.82 -11.06
C ALA A 560 10.29 20.83 -10.12
N ASN A 561 9.32 19.95 -10.36
CA ASN A 561 8.12 19.78 -9.53
C ASN A 561 8.37 18.93 -8.28
N GLN A 562 9.55 18.30 -8.14
CA GLN A 562 9.87 17.30 -7.11
C GLN A 562 8.98 16.05 -7.19
N GLY A 563 8.47 15.73 -8.38
CA GLY A 563 7.66 14.55 -8.66
C GLY A 563 6.36 14.86 -9.38
N GLY A 564 5.66 13.80 -9.75
CA GLY A 564 4.38 13.83 -10.42
C GLY A 564 4.46 13.44 -11.89
N TRP A 565 3.45 13.86 -12.64
CA TRP A 565 3.31 13.63 -14.06
C TRP A 565 3.71 14.84 -14.87
N ALA A 566 4.30 14.60 -16.03
CA ALA A 566 4.43 15.61 -17.06
C ALA A 566 4.18 14.99 -18.44
N LEU A 567 3.50 15.73 -19.29
CA LEU A 567 3.20 15.40 -20.67
C LEU A 567 3.64 16.56 -21.56
N ALA A 568 4.50 16.28 -22.53
CA ALA A 568 4.96 17.24 -23.52
C ALA A 568 4.34 16.95 -24.89
N THR A 569 3.95 18.01 -25.61
CA THR A 569 3.56 17.97 -27.01
C THR A 569 4.30 19.07 -27.76
N ALA A 570 4.69 18.80 -29.02
CA ALA A 570 5.48 19.74 -29.83
C ALA A 570 6.68 20.32 -29.05
N GLY A 571 7.33 19.48 -28.21
CA GLY A 571 8.49 19.86 -27.41
C GLY A 571 8.23 20.77 -26.21
N ARG A 572 6.97 21.02 -25.85
CA ARG A 572 6.57 21.86 -24.70
C ARG A 572 5.69 21.10 -23.74
N ILE A 573 5.82 21.40 -22.44
CA ILE A 573 4.93 20.82 -21.42
C ILE A 573 3.51 21.32 -21.67
N ALA A 574 2.60 20.38 -21.93
CA ALA A 574 1.19 20.64 -22.22
C ALA A 574 0.29 20.35 -21.00
N ALA A 575 0.67 19.37 -20.17
CA ALA A 575 -0.03 19.06 -18.91
C ALA A 575 0.95 18.54 -17.87
N GLU A 576 0.62 18.78 -16.61
CA GLU A 576 1.38 18.26 -15.46
C GLU A 576 0.47 18.05 -14.25
N VAL A 577 0.86 17.11 -13.38
CA VAL A 577 0.31 16.92 -12.04
C VAL A 577 1.47 16.86 -11.07
N ARG A 578 1.45 17.68 -10.02
CA ARG A 578 2.55 17.73 -9.05
C ARG A 578 2.30 16.77 -7.90
N PHE A 579 3.35 16.01 -7.57
CA PHE A 579 3.42 15.15 -6.39
C PHE A 579 4.65 15.53 -5.57
N GLU A 580 4.56 16.67 -4.88
CA GLU A 580 5.69 17.28 -4.17
C GLU A 580 6.10 16.53 -2.89
N VAL A 581 5.30 15.58 -2.41
CA VAL A 581 5.59 14.77 -1.22
C VAL A 581 6.00 13.37 -1.65
N GLY A 582 7.23 13.00 -1.39
CA GLY A 582 7.81 11.72 -1.83
C GLY A 582 7.99 11.59 -3.34
N GLY A 583 7.54 12.55 -4.13
CA GLY A 583 7.36 12.41 -5.56
C GLY A 583 6.18 11.48 -5.91
N LEU A 584 5.33 11.18 -4.94
CA LEU A 584 4.21 10.23 -5.02
C LEU A 584 2.86 10.87 -4.72
N MET A 585 2.84 11.88 -3.85
CA MET A 585 1.63 12.48 -3.29
C MET A 585 1.68 14.01 -3.34
N THR A 586 0.50 14.63 -3.28
CA THR A 586 0.35 16.07 -3.10
C THR A 586 -0.32 16.38 -1.76
N ALA A 587 0.12 17.44 -1.08
CA ALA A 587 -0.50 17.98 0.13
C ALA A 587 -1.68 18.91 -0.20
N ARG A 588 -2.54 18.49 -1.14
CA ARG A 588 -3.74 19.22 -1.56
C ARG A 588 -4.98 18.32 -1.45
N PRO A 589 -6.19 18.90 -1.35
CA PRO A 589 -7.43 18.13 -1.33
C PRO A 589 -7.57 17.21 -2.54
N ALA A 590 -8.26 16.06 -2.33
CA ALA A 590 -8.49 15.05 -3.35
C ALA A 590 -9.13 15.62 -4.63
N GLU A 591 -10.07 16.55 -4.49
CA GLU A 591 -10.75 17.19 -5.61
C GLU A 591 -9.79 18.03 -6.49
N ALA A 592 -8.80 18.66 -5.87
CA ALA A 592 -7.79 19.44 -6.61
C ALA A 592 -6.86 18.52 -7.39
N MET A 593 -6.41 17.42 -6.77
CA MET A 593 -5.60 16.38 -7.42
C MET A 593 -6.39 15.72 -8.56
N ALA A 594 -7.64 15.34 -8.33
CA ALA A 594 -8.50 14.73 -9.34
C ALA A 594 -8.72 15.64 -10.55
N ALA A 595 -8.89 16.96 -10.33
CA ALA A 595 -9.01 17.93 -11.42
C ALA A 595 -7.74 18.05 -12.26
N ASP A 596 -6.55 17.93 -11.63
CA ASP A 596 -5.27 17.93 -12.35
C ASP A 596 -5.11 16.66 -13.18
N MET A 597 -5.47 15.50 -12.63
CA MET A 597 -5.45 14.22 -13.35
C MET A 597 -6.41 14.23 -14.54
N GLU A 598 -7.61 14.81 -14.38
CA GLU A 598 -8.56 14.91 -15.48
C GLU A 598 -8.02 15.82 -16.62
N ARG A 599 -7.34 16.91 -16.30
CA ARG A 599 -6.66 17.74 -17.31
C ARG A 599 -5.55 16.99 -18.04
N LEU A 600 -4.77 16.17 -17.31
CA LEU A 600 -3.76 15.30 -17.91
C LEU A 600 -4.38 14.31 -18.89
N ARG A 601 -5.45 13.63 -18.48
CA ARG A 601 -6.20 12.66 -19.32
C ARG A 601 -6.80 13.32 -20.56
N ALA A 602 -7.42 14.49 -20.39
CA ALA A 602 -7.99 15.25 -21.50
C ALA A 602 -6.91 15.65 -22.52
N THR A 603 -5.74 16.07 -22.05
CA THR A 603 -4.59 16.39 -22.92
C THR A 603 -4.07 15.14 -23.62
N ALA A 604 -3.94 14.02 -22.90
CA ALA A 604 -3.50 12.73 -23.46
C ALA A 604 -4.47 12.17 -24.50
N ALA A 605 -5.78 12.40 -24.34
CA ALA A 605 -6.80 11.98 -25.28
C ALA A 605 -6.70 12.71 -26.64
N GLY A 606 -6.05 13.87 -26.69
CA GLY A 606 -5.78 14.62 -27.93
C GLY A 606 -4.52 14.19 -28.67
N ILE A 607 -3.87 13.11 -28.27
CA ILE A 607 -2.60 12.59 -28.80
C ILE A 607 -2.85 11.21 -29.42
N ASP A 608 -2.21 10.92 -30.55
CA ASP A 608 -2.19 9.57 -31.09
C ASP A 608 -1.21 8.69 -30.31
N TRP A 609 -1.66 7.49 -30.00
CA TRP A 609 -0.89 6.52 -29.24
C TRP A 609 -0.75 5.19 -29.99
N HIS A 610 0.43 4.58 -29.89
CA HIS A 610 0.59 3.16 -30.16
C HIS A 610 0.01 2.39 -28.97
N TRP A 611 -1.00 1.58 -29.22
CA TRP A 611 -1.67 0.83 -28.18
C TRP A 611 -2.02 -0.58 -28.65
N GLU A 612 -1.48 -1.60 -28.01
CA GLU A 612 -1.80 -2.99 -28.35
C GLU A 612 -3.21 -3.35 -27.84
N PRO A 613 -4.10 -3.91 -28.73
CA PRO A 613 -5.49 -4.23 -28.34
C PRO A 613 -5.65 -5.31 -27.29
N THR A 614 -4.61 -6.11 -27.03
CA THR A 614 -4.58 -7.19 -26.04
C THR A 614 -4.60 -6.69 -24.60
N PHE A 615 -4.41 -5.41 -24.38
CA PHE A 615 -4.55 -4.78 -23.08
C PHE A 615 -5.98 -4.87 -22.59
N SER A 616 -6.21 -5.65 -21.53
CA SER A 616 -7.53 -5.75 -20.93
C SER A 616 -7.92 -4.43 -20.26
N PRO A 617 -9.00 -3.75 -20.69
CA PRO A 617 -9.49 -2.54 -20.04
C PRO A 617 -10.06 -2.80 -18.64
N ARG A 618 -10.17 -4.06 -18.20
CA ARG A 618 -10.72 -4.42 -16.89
C ARG A 618 -9.82 -4.02 -15.71
N TRP A 619 -8.49 -3.95 -15.92
CA TRP A 619 -7.52 -3.80 -14.84
C TRP A 619 -7.25 -2.35 -14.46
N PHE A 620 -7.26 -1.47 -15.45
CA PHE A 620 -6.99 -0.05 -15.23
C PHE A 620 -7.85 0.76 -16.20
N PRO A 621 -8.85 1.48 -15.73
CA PRO A 621 -9.74 2.25 -16.61
C PRO A 621 -9.08 3.50 -17.20
N GLY A 622 -7.93 3.94 -16.65
CA GLY A 622 -7.25 5.18 -17.04
C GLY A 622 -6.00 4.95 -17.89
N PHE A 623 -5.80 5.79 -18.87
CA PHE A 623 -4.55 6.02 -19.56
C PHE A 623 -4.13 7.48 -19.25
N PRO A 624 -2.87 7.79 -18.94
CA PRO A 624 -1.65 6.98 -19.01
C PRO A 624 -1.26 6.25 -17.70
N GLU A 625 -2.08 6.24 -16.70
CA GLU A 625 -1.77 5.78 -15.32
C GLU A 625 -1.26 4.33 -15.27
N ARG A 626 -1.66 3.50 -16.21
CA ARG A 626 -1.18 2.10 -16.31
C ARG A 626 0.33 1.97 -16.41
N LEU A 627 0.99 3.00 -16.98
CA LEU A 627 2.43 2.96 -17.20
C LEU A 627 3.23 3.05 -15.89
N GLN A 628 2.61 3.40 -14.77
CA GLN A 628 3.21 3.35 -13.44
C GLN A 628 3.70 1.95 -13.08
N PHE A 629 3.03 0.92 -13.58
CA PHE A 629 3.35 -0.48 -13.31
C PHE A 629 4.32 -1.10 -14.35
N ALA A 630 4.79 -0.33 -15.33
CA ALA A 630 5.65 -0.86 -16.38
C ALA A 630 7.06 -1.25 -15.90
N THR A 631 7.45 -0.78 -14.71
CA THR A 631 8.75 -1.03 -14.08
C THR A 631 8.70 -2.03 -12.93
N LEU A 632 7.54 -2.65 -12.69
CA LEU A 632 7.34 -3.60 -11.60
C LEU A 632 8.28 -4.81 -11.74
N THR A 633 9.11 -5.09 -10.72
CA THR A 633 10.15 -6.13 -10.78
C THR A 633 9.86 -7.36 -9.93
N CYS A 634 9.02 -7.23 -8.94
CA CYS A 634 8.71 -8.27 -7.95
C CYS A 634 7.49 -9.13 -8.30
N ALA A 635 6.74 -8.76 -9.34
CA ALA A 635 5.70 -9.58 -9.92
C ALA A 635 6.30 -10.60 -10.93
N PRO A 636 5.50 -11.53 -11.52
CA PRO A 636 6.01 -12.57 -12.41
C PRO A 636 6.53 -12.07 -13.77
N TRP A 637 7.13 -10.88 -13.79
CA TRP A 637 7.79 -10.31 -14.94
C TRP A 637 9.12 -11.01 -15.19
N ARG A 638 9.42 -11.20 -16.45
CA ARG A 638 10.65 -11.88 -16.82
C ARG A 638 11.77 -10.91 -17.14
N TRP A 639 11.48 -9.91 -17.94
CA TRP A 639 12.42 -8.87 -18.34
C TRP A 639 11.88 -7.50 -18.01
N VAL A 640 12.65 -6.70 -17.30
CA VAL A 640 12.29 -5.35 -16.88
C VAL A 640 13.44 -4.40 -17.12
N LEU A 641 13.12 -3.13 -17.43
CA LEU A 641 14.08 -2.05 -17.44
C LEU A 641 14.07 -1.37 -16.07
N VAL A 642 15.22 -1.40 -15.40
CA VAL A 642 15.45 -0.73 -14.10
C VAL A 642 16.41 0.44 -14.26
N ALA A 643 16.47 1.35 -13.29
CA ALA A 643 17.50 2.38 -13.27
C ALA A 643 18.90 1.73 -13.21
N PRO A 644 19.92 2.28 -13.92
CA PRO A 644 21.23 1.64 -14.00
C PRO A 644 21.88 1.48 -12.63
N THR A 645 22.38 0.29 -12.36
CA THR A 645 23.21 -0.04 -11.20
C THR A 645 24.56 -0.58 -11.65
N ASP A 646 25.50 -0.76 -10.74
CA ASP A 646 26.79 -1.40 -11.07
C ASP A 646 26.61 -2.85 -11.51
N ALA A 647 25.56 -3.53 -11.03
CA ALA A 647 25.23 -4.91 -11.42
C ALA A 647 24.46 -4.98 -12.75
N VAL A 648 23.71 -3.95 -13.11
CA VAL A 648 22.87 -3.87 -14.31
C VAL A 648 23.08 -2.51 -14.98
N PRO A 649 24.24 -2.29 -15.61
CA PRO A 649 24.64 -0.95 -16.10
C PRO A 649 23.77 -0.43 -17.24
N GLU A 650 23.20 -1.30 -18.08
CA GLU A 650 22.27 -0.92 -19.16
C GLU A 650 20.80 -0.93 -18.74
N GLY A 651 20.50 -1.43 -17.55
CA GLY A 651 19.17 -1.45 -16.97
C GLY A 651 18.28 -2.62 -17.37
N LEU A 652 18.53 -3.37 -18.44
CA LEU A 652 17.71 -4.50 -18.86
C LEU A 652 18.12 -5.77 -18.11
N VAL A 653 17.21 -6.33 -17.32
CA VAL A 653 17.47 -7.51 -16.49
C VAL A 653 16.31 -8.51 -16.52
N ASN A 654 16.64 -9.79 -16.51
CA ASN A 654 15.68 -10.85 -16.19
C ASN A 654 15.62 -11.01 -14.68
N VAL A 655 14.51 -10.60 -14.06
CA VAL A 655 14.40 -10.56 -12.59
C VAL A 655 14.32 -11.94 -11.94
N VAL A 656 13.95 -12.98 -12.71
CA VAL A 656 13.91 -14.36 -12.22
C VAL A 656 15.31 -14.99 -12.14
N THR A 657 16.16 -14.70 -13.14
CA THR A 657 17.49 -15.33 -13.27
C THR A 657 18.63 -14.39 -12.88
N GLY A 658 18.40 -13.09 -12.78
CA GLY A 658 19.43 -12.06 -12.58
C GLY A 658 20.29 -11.79 -13.80
N GLN A 659 19.93 -12.31 -14.96
CA GLN A 659 20.70 -12.14 -16.20
C GLN A 659 20.49 -10.72 -16.76
N ALA A 660 21.56 -9.92 -16.84
CA ALA A 660 21.54 -8.67 -17.59
C ALA A 660 21.70 -8.94 -19.09
N HIS A 661 21.10 -8.07 -19.92
CA HIS A 661 21.19 -8.16 -21.38
C HIS A 661 21.45 -6.77 -21.99
N PRO A 662 22.33 -6.65 -23.02
CA PRO A 662 22.46 -5.41 -23.76
C PRO A 662 21.15 -5.06 -24.47
N VAL A 663 20.85 -3.77 -24.59
CA VAL A 663 19.65 -3.29 -25.28
C VAL A 663 19.80 -3.39 -26.80
N VAL A 664 21.03 -3.22 -27.30
CA VAL A 664 21.37 -3.30 -28.74
C VAL A 664 22.68 -4.06 -28.96
N TRP A 665 22.78 -4.78 -30.07
CA TRP A 665 23.97 -5.54 -30.46
C TRP A 665 24.18 -5.73 -31.96
#